data_88930a0ea0a3f34c36393f0deb629f48
#
_entry.id   88930a0ea0a3f34c36393f0deb629f48
#
_cell.length_a   1.000
_cell.length_b   1.000
_cell.length_c   1.000
_cell.angle_alpha   90.00
_cell.angle_beta   90.00
_cell.angle_gamma   90.00
#
_symmetry.space_group_name_H-M   'P 1'
#
loop_
_entity.id
_entity.type
_entity.pdbx_description
1 polymer ?
#
loop_
_entity_poly.entity_id
_entity_poly.type
_entity_poly.pdbx_seq_one_letter_code
_entity_poly.pdbx_strand_id
1 'polypeptide(L)'
;MKRLLIALMFVISLVSFSTMTNQSVKSIEVVNNNQVPASLIKNTLKLKEGSKFSTDALVADFNALKGTGYFEDVMLQPISYDGGVKIVVDVIEKQNVASLLKERGVSVNTVREDTDKSVVISSIKFNGNKKYSAAELQKITQLKTGEYFSRSRVEEAQRNLLATGKFAEVRPDAKVTNGKMELSFDVVENSVVKNVVITGNKAVPTSAIMSVLSTKTGAVQNYNNLREDRDKILGLYQAQGYTLVNITDMSTDENGTLHIAIVEGIVRKIEVKKMVTKQKGNRRTPNDDVLKTQDYVIDREIEIQPGKIFNVKEYDATVDNLMRLGIFKNVKYEARSIPGDPEGIDLILLIDEDRTAELQGGVAYGSETGFLGTLSLKDSNWRGKNQELGFTFEKSNKDYTSFSLDFFDPWIKNTDRVSWGWGLYKTSYGDSDSILFHDIDTLGFKVNIGKGFSKHFRLSLGAKVEYIKEKHENGKLQKAPNGSWYYNDSGSWREIEGVDDKYVLWSIYPYISYDTRNNYLNPTSGTYGKLQVEGGHAGGYKSGSFGNVTLELRKYHRGLFKNNTFAYKVVGGVASDSTKESQKFWVGGGNSLRGYDGGFFKGSQKLVLTVENRTQLNDIVGFVVFTDIGRAWKQNGRDPSYTRDNKDFGRNIGTTAGVGLRLNTPIGPLRFDFGWPVGNKMDDDGMKFYFNMGQSF
;
A
#
# COMPACT_ATOMS: atom_id res chain seq x y z
N MET A 1 12.51 4.09 -7.28
CA MET A 1 12.68 2.67 -7.66
C MET A 1 14.11 2.27 -7.96
N LYS A 2 14.92 2.97 -8.77
CA LYS A 2 16.34 2.59 -9.01
C LYS A 2 17.24 2.54 -7.76
N ARG A 3 16.98 3.33 -6.73
CA ARG A 3 17.81 3.35 -5.48
C ARG A 3 17.58 2.18 -4.52
N LEU A 4 16.42 1.49 -4.60
CA LEU A 4 16.13 0.31 -3.78
C LEU A 4 16.74 -0.98 -4.36
N LEU A 5 16.86 -1.06 -5.68
CA LEU A 5 17.43 -2.23 -6.37
C LEU A 5 18.94 -2.41 -6.09
N ILE A 6 19.69 -1.31 -5.96
CA ILE A 6 21.13 -1.36 -5.74
C ILE A 6 21.47 -1.84 -4.31
N ALA A 7 20.66 -1.48 -3.31
CA ALA A 7 20.83 -1.96 -1.95
C ALA A 7 20.50 -3.47 -1.81
N LEU A 8 19.60 -3.99 -2.63
CA LEU A 8 19.21 -5.40 -2.61
C LEU A 8 20.28 -6.32 -3.25
N MET A 9 21.01 -5.85 -4.28
CA MET A 9 22.10 -6.62 -4.89
C MET A 9 23.28 -6.85 -3.93
N PHE A 10 23.49 -5.96 -2.98
CA PHE A 10 24.60 -6.07 -2.03
C PHE A 10 24.39 -7.15 -0.95
N VAL A 11 23.14 -7.46 -0.61
CA VAL A 11 22.81 -8.44 0.44
C VAL A 11 22.99 -9.89 -0.04
N ILE A 12 22.79 -10.15 -1.32
CA ILE A 12 22.82 -11.53 -1.89
C ILE A 12 24.25 -12.02 -2.16
N SER A 13 25.21 -11.12 -2.43
CA SER A 13 26.63 -11.48 -2.59
C SER A 13 27.35 -11.86 -1.29
N LEU A 14 26.79 -11.53 -0.14
CA LEU A 14 27.41 -11.75 1.18
C LEU A 14 27.51 -13.23 1.59
N VAL A 15 26.70 -14.11 1.04
CA VAL A 15 26.70 -15.54 1.43
C VAL A 15 27.88 -16.31 0.81
N SER A 16 28.34 -15.93 -0.38
CA SER A 16 29.52 -16.54 -1.04
C SER A 16 30.85 -16.16 -0.40
N PHE A 17 30.88 -15.17 0.49
CA PHE A 17 32.11 -14.64 1.08
C PHE A 17 32.43 -15.18 2.48
N SER A 18 31.56 -15.98 3.04
CA SER A 18 31.78 -16.56 4.40
C SER A 18 33.02 -17.47 4.47
N THR A 19 33.35 -18.15 3.37
CA THR A 19 34.54 -19.01 3.27
C THR A 19 35.84 -18.22 3.13
N MET A 20 35.82 -16.96 2.72
CA MET A 20 36.98 -16.10 2.56
C MET A 20 37.26 -15.24 3.79
N THR A 21 36.31 -15.15 4.74
CA THR A 21 36.48 -14.35 5.97
C THR A 21 37.66 -14.82 6.76
N ASN A 22 38.48 -13.89 7.26
CA ASN A 22 39.76 -14.08 7.96
C ASN A 22 40.93 -14.57 7.10
N GLN A 23 40.77 -14.80 5.79
CA GLN A 23 41.92 -15.03 4.92
C GLN A 23 42.71 -13.73 4.67
N SER A 24 43.99 -13.83 4.32
CA SER A 24 44.83 -12.66 4.03
C SER A 24 44.47 -12.08 2.68
N VAL A 25 44.31 -10.74 2.58
CA VAL A 25 44.21 -10.03 1.31
C VAL A 25 45.60 -10.08 0.64
N LYS A 26 45.71 -10.80 -0.46
CA LYS A 26 46.97 -10.98 -1.21
C LYS A 26 47.24 -9.88 -2.18
N SER A 27 46.20 -9.32 -2.79
CA SER A 27 46.32 -8.27 -3.81
C SER A 27 45.06 -7.44 -3.87
N ILE A 28 45.23 -6.14 -4.20
CA ILE A 28 44.14 -5.23 -4.52
C ILE A 28 44.41 -4.66 -5.92
N GLU A 29 43.53 -5.03 -6.83
CA GLU A 29 43.59 -4.54 -8.22
C GLU A 29 42.46 -3.53 -8.44
N VAL A 30 42.82 -2.39 -9.07
CA VAL A 30 41.89 -1.33 -9.45
C VAL A 30 41.74 -1.36 -10.97
N VAL A 31 40.50 -1.44 -11.45
CA VAL A 31 40.21 -1.47 -12.88
C VAL A 31 39.21 -0.36 -13.26
N ASN A 32 39.27 0.05 -14.52
CA ASN A 32 38.42 1.10 -15.11
C ASN A 32 38.59 2.52 -14.50
N ASN A 33 39.65 2.75 -13.74
CA ASN A 33 40.03 4.08 -13.26
C ASN A 33 40.85 4.84 -14.33
N ASN A 34 40.20 5.75 -15.04
CA ASN A 34 40.84 6.50 -16.14
C ASN A 34 41.52 7.79 -15.65
N GLN A 35 40.85 8.58 -14.83
CA GLN A 35 41.28 9.89 -14.35
C GLN A 35 41.60 9.88 -12.85
N VAL A 36 40.96 9.05 -12.07
CA VAL A 36 41.23 8.92 -10.63
C VAL A 36 42.42 8.00 -10.42
N PRO A 37 43.52 8.47 -9.76
CA PRO A 37 44.71 7.66 -9.53
C PRO A 37 44.36 6.38 -8.73
N ALA A 38 44.90 5.23 -9.16
CA ALA A 38 44.70 3.96 -8.42
C ALA A 38 45.22 4.05 -6.98
N SER A 39 46.26 4.83 -6.73
CA SER A 39 46.80 5.10 -5.40
C SER A 39 45.76 5.79 -4.50
N LEU A 40 44.99 6.75 -5.04
CA LEU A 40 43.91 7.42 -4.28
C LEU A 40 42.81 6.47 -3.94
N ILE A 41 42.40 5.61 -4.88
CA ILE A 41 41.39 4.57 -4.66
C ILE A 41 41.88 3.59 -3.56
N LYS A 42 43.11 3.04 -3.73
CA LYS A 42 43.71 2.12 -2.74
C LYS A 42 43.87 2.77 -1.36
N ASN A 43 44.21 4.06 -1.29
CA ASN A 43 44.33 4.77 -0.02
C ASN A 43 43.01 4.98 0.71
N THR A 44 41.88 5.07 -0.04
CA THR A 44 40.51 5.22 0.53
C THR A 44 40.01 3.93 1.17
N LEU A 45 40.52 2.76 0.75
CA LEU A 45 40.10 1.48 1.30
C LEU A 45 40.67 1.27 2.71
N LYS A 46 39.91 0.64 3.59
CA LYS A 46 40.35 0.09 4.89
C LYS A 46 41.11 -1.21 4.70
N LEU A 47 40.64 -2.06 3.78
CA LEU A 47 41.34 -3.29 3.42
C LEU A 47 42.67 -2.95 2.72
N LYS A 48 43.74 -3.54 3.19
CA LYS A 48 45.09 -3.40 2.63
C LYS A 48 45.67 -4.78 2.31
N GLU A 49 46.62 -4.84 1.39
CA GLU A 49 47.36 -6.05 1.13
C GLU A 49 48.04 -6.51 2.45
N GLY A 50 47.92 -7.77 2.80
CA GLY A 50 48.34 -8.35 4.08
C GLY A 50 47.29 -8.29 5.19
N SER A 51 46.23 -7.49 5.10
CA SER A 51 45.16 -7.45 6.10
C SER A 51 44.26 -8.69 6.01
N LYS A 52 43.53 -8.98 7.09
CA LYS A 52 42.50 -10.02 7.07
C LYS A 52 41.25 -9.53 6.39
N PHE A 53 40.73 -10.32 5.47
CA PHE A 53 39.48 -10.01 4.77
C PHE A 53 38.29 -10.16 5.71
N SER A 54 37.37 -9.19 5.69
CA SER A 54 36.03 -9.27 6.30
C SER A 54 35.01 -8.60 5.43
N THR A 55 33.79 -9.10 5.43
CA THR A 55 32.66 -8.53 4.69
C THR A 55 32.29 -7.14 5.19
N ASP A 56 32.39 -6.89 6.50
CA ASP A 56 32.12 -5.56 7.08
C ASP A 56 33.12 -4.51 6.59
N ALA A 57 34.39 -4.89 6.48
CA ALA A 57 35.42 -4.02 5.93
C ALA A 57 35.19 -3.76 4.44
N LEU A 58 34.78 -4.77 3.66
CA LEU A 58 34.44 -4.61 2.24
C LEU A 58 33.24 -3.66 2.04
N VAL A 59 32.20 -3.78 2.87
CA VAL A 59 31.03 -2.86 2.85
C VAL A 59 31.45 -1.44 3.23
N ALA A 60 32.32 -1.29 4.23
CA ALA A 60 32.84 0.01 4.63
C ALA A 60 33.65 0.66 3.50
N ASP A 61 34.46 -0.12 2.79
CA ASP A 61 35.27 0.32 1.66
C ASP A 61 34.39 0.76 0.46
N PHE A 62 33.34 -0.01 0.16
CA PHE A 62 32.34 0.38 -0.83
C PHE A 62 31.72 1.74 -0.51
N ASN A 63 31.25 1.92 0.73
CA ASN A 63 30.66 3.18 1.16
C ASN A 63 31.67 4.34 1.16
N ALA A 64 32.92 4.08 1.50
CA ALA A 64 33.99 5.06 1.47
C ALA A 64 34.25 5.55 0.04
N LEU A 65 34.38 4.64 -0.92
CA LEU A 65 34.57 4.97 -2.33
C LEU A 65 33.39 5.74 -2.93
N LYS A 66 32.15 5.27 -2.67
CA LYS A 66 30.93 6.00 -3.08
C LYS A 66 30.87 7.39 -2.45
N GLY A 67 31.30 7.51 -1.18
CA GLY A 67 31.33 8.77 -0.43
C GLY A 67 32.33 9.80 -0.99
N THR A 68 33.34 9.39 -1.78
CA THR A 68 34.29 10.31 -2.43
C THR A 68 33.60 11.23 -3.44
N GLY A 69 32.47 10.78 -4.01
CA GLY A 69 31.77 11.50 -5.05
C GLY A 69 32.40 11.46 -6.44
N TYR A 70 33.52 10.75 -6.63
CA TYR A 70 34.22 10.63 -7.91
C TYR A 70 33.56 9.64 -8.88
N PHE A 71 32.83 8.67 -8.35
CA PHE A 71 32.32 7.54 -9.13
C PHE A 71 30.80 7.58 -9.32
N GLU A 72 30.36 7.24 -10.52
CA GLU A 72 28.98 6.93 -10.85
C GLU A 72 28.62 5.59 -10.23
N ASP A 73 29.49 4.59 -10.42
CA ASP A 73 29.35 3.28 -9.80
C ASP A 73 30.69 2.70 -9.31
N VAL A 74 30.59 1.80 -8.32
CA VAL A 74 31.73 1.10 -7.71
C VAL A 74 31.31 -0.35 -7.47
N MET A 75 32.16 -1.30 -7.86
CA MET A 75 32.00 -2.70 -7.57
C MET A 75 33.26 -3.22 -6.86
N LEU A 76 33.10 -3.91 -5.73
CA LEU A 76 34.18 -4.57 -5.02
C LEU A 76 33.96 -6.08 -5.08
N GLN A 77 34.85 -6.78 -5.77
CA GLN A 77 34.73 -8.22 -5.96
C GLN A 77 35.88 -8.95 -5.30
N PRO A 78 35.66 -9.65 -4.18
CA PRO A 78 36.67 -10.53 -3.61
C PRO A 78 36.72 -11.86 -4.38
N ILE A 79 37.93 -12.29 -4.71
CA ILE A 79 38.20 -13.51 -5.48
C ILE A 79 39.19 -14.35 -4.71
N SER A 80 39.02 -15.66 -4.65
CA SER A 80 40.02 -16.58 -4.08
C SER A 80 41.27 -16.56 -4.93
N TYR A 81 42.43 -16.26 -4.34
CA TYR A 81 43.69 -16.08 -5.04
C TYR A 81 44.88 -16.46 -4.17
N ASP A 82 45.70 -17.39 -4.63
CA ASP A 82 46.95 -17.79 -4.00
C ASP A 82 46.83 -18.07 -2.49
N GLY A 83 45.84 -18.88 -2.11
CA GLY A 83 45.57 -19.23 -0.70
C GLY A 83 45.09 -18.08 0.17
N GLY A 84 44.62 -16.98 -0.44
CA GLY A 84 44.05 -15.82 0.20
C GLY A 84 42.97 -15.15 -0.68
N VAL A 85 42.79 -13.85 -0.52
CA VAL A 85 41.78 -13.09 -1.23
C VAL A 85 42.44 -12.01 -2.08
N LYS A 86 42.06 -11.90 -3.37
CA LYS A 86 42.30 -10.77 -4.23
C LYS A 86 41.04 -9.93 -4.30
N ILE A 87 41.15 -8.61 -4.10
CA ILE A 87 40.03 -7.68 -4.22
C ILE A 87 40.17 -6.95 -5.54
N VAL A 88 39.18 -7.10 -6.42
CA VAL A 88 39.07 -6.30 -7.64
C VAL A 88 38.14 -5.14 -7.35
N VAL A 89 38.64 -3.93 -7.51
CA VAL A 89 37.92 -2.67 -7.35
C VAL A 89 37.61 -2.15 -8.76
N ASP A 90 36.37 -2.36 -9.21
CA ASP A 90 35.91 -1.88 -10.52
C ASP A 90 35.12 -0.59 -10.32
N VAL A 91 35.49 0.47 -11.06
CA VAL A 91 34.88 1.79 -10.88
C VAL A 91 34.38 2.36 -12.20
N ILE A 92 33.25 3.06 -12.15
CA ILE A 92 32.76 3.89 -13.25
C ILE A 92 32.89 5.34 -12.79
N GLU A 93 33.80 6.10 -13.43
CA GLU A 93 34.04 7.49 -13.10
C GLU A 93 32.90 8.40 -13.60
N LYS A 94 32.60 9.46 -12.86
CA LYS A 94 31.64 10.47 -13.31
C LYS A 94 32.19 11.28 -14.49
N GLN A 95 31.34 11.73 -15.39
CA GLN A 95 31.73 12.54 -16.54
C GLN A 95 32.47 13.83 -16.15
N ASN A 96 32.19 14.39 -14.99
CA ASN A 96 32.83 15.61 -14.48
C ASN A 96 33.95 15.36 -13.46
N VAL A 97 34.49 14.15 -13.39
CA VAL A 97 35.48 13.75 -12.37
C VAL A 97 36.75 14.58 -12.42
N ALA A 98 37.20 14.97 -13.61
CA ALA A 98 38.36 15.82 -13.77
C ALA A 98 38.24 17.18 -13.03
N SER A 99 37.06 17.80 -13.11
CA SER A 99 36.77 19.04 -12.39
C SER A 99 36.80 18.85 -10.90
N LEU A 100 36.16 17.74 -10.40
CA LEU A 100 36.12 17.39 -8.98
C LEU A 100 37.51 17.10 -8.39
N LEU A 101 38.37 16.43 -9.15
CA LEU A 101 39.74 16.17 -8.73
C LEU A 101 40.55 17.47 -8.64
N LYS A 102 40.41 18.35 -9.63
CA LYS A 102 41.04 19.66 -9.65
C LYS A 102 40.63 20.56 -8.50
N GLU A 103 39.34 20.62 -8.20
CA GLU A 103 38.80 21.38 -7.04
C GLU A 103 39.38 20.90 -5.70
N ARG A 104 39.70 19.62 -5.59
CA ARG A 104 40.27 19.02 -4.38
C ARG A 104 41.80 18.93 -4.36
N GLY A 105 42.47 19.56 -5.33
CA GLY A 105 43.94 19.59 -5.44
C GLY A 105 44.57 18.23 -5.74
N VAL A 106 43.78 17.29 -6.26
CA VAL A 106 44.28 15.99 -6.68
C VAL A 106 44.73 16.08 -8.12
N SER A 107 45.99 15.71 -8.37
CA SER A 107 46.52 15.64 -9.73
C SER A 107 45.73 14.60 -10.53
N VAL A 108 45.08 15.03 -11.59
CA VAL A 108 44.43 14.11 -12.54
C VAL A 108 45.51 13.19 -13.09
N ASN A 109 45.24 11.91 -13.25
CA ASN A 109 46.10 11.02 -14.03
C ASN A 109 46.08 11.52 -15.48
N THR A 110 46.86 12.53 -15.78
CA THR A 110 47.22 12.79 -17.16
C THR A 110 48.00 11.54 -17.57
N VAL A 111 47.49 10.80 -18.56
CA VAL A 111 48.26 9.78 -19.26
C VAL A 111 49.60 10.46 -19.56
N ARG A 112 50.66 10.12 -18.81
CA ARG A 112 51.98 10.57 -19.17
C ARG A 112 52.14 10.10 -20.60
N GLU A 113 52.49 10.98 -21.50
CA GLU A 113 53.01 10.61 -22.82
C GLU A 113 54.30 9.83 -22.56
N ASP A 114 54.16 8.53 -22.32
CA ASP A 114 55.26 7.57 -22.22
C ASP A 114 55.67 7.09 -23.61
N THR A 115 55.47 7.99 -24.61
CA THR A 115 55.82 7.74 -26.00
C THR A 115 57.33 7.80 -26.15
N ASP A 116 57.94 6.64 -26.41
CA ASP A 116 59.35 6.56 -26.74
C ASP A 116 59.54 6.87 -28.23
N LYS A 117 59.93 8.11 -28.48
CA LYS A 117 60.23 8.63 -29.89
C LYS A 117 61.45 7.99 -30.53
N SER A 118 62.23 7.17 -29.81
CA SER A 118 63.35 6.41 -30.35
C SER A 118 62.94 5.03 -30.90
N VAL A 119 61.73 4.56 -30.58
CA VAL A 119 61.24 3.24 -30.96
C VAL A 119 59.96 3.32 -31.77
N VAL A 120 59.98 2.75 -33.00
CA VAL A 120 58.82 2.72 -33.89
C VAL A 120 58.27 1.31 -34.01
N ILE A 121 56.94 1.17 -33.94
CA ILE A 121 56.23 -0.11 -34.11
C ILE A 121 56.38 -0.53 -35.57
N SER A 122 57.20 -1.57 -35.82
CA SER A 122 57.49 -2.07 -37.17
C SER A 122 56.50 -3.16 -37.61
N SER A 123 55.96 -3.92 -36.67
CA SER A 123 54.94 -4.95 -36.94
C SER A 123 54.03 -5.17 -35.75
N ILE A 124 52.80 -5.53 -36.04
CA ILE A 124 51.80 -5.95 -35.03
C ILE A 124 51.32 -7.32 -35.45
N LYS A 125 51.51 -8.33 -34.56
CA LYS A 125 51.12 -9.72 -34.78
C LYS A 125 50.10 -10.17 -33.71
N PHE A 126 49.22 -11.07 -34.09
CA PHE A 126 48.30 -11.71 -33.17
C PHE A 126 48.51 -13.22 -33.22
N ASN A 127 48.76 -13.83 -32.10
CA ASN A 127 48.98 -15.27 -31.95
C ASN A 127 47.80 -15.89 -31.19
N GLY A 128 47.39 -17.10 -31.56
CA GLY A 128 46.32 -17.80 -30.88
C GLY A 128 44.89 -17.46 -31.35
N ASN A 129 44.77 -16.47 -32.24
CA ASN A 129 43.47 -16.15 -32.85
C ASN A 129 43.07 -17.27 -33.89
N LYS A 130 41.85 -17.79 -33.74
CA LYS A 130 41.28 -18.88 -34.57
C LYS A 130 40.04 -18.41 -35.34
N LYS A 131 39.16 -17.71 -34.69
CA LYS A 131 37.89 -17.22 -35.26
C LYS A 131 37.96 -15.77 -35.76
N TYR A 132 38.81 -14.93 -35.12
CA TYR A 132 38.96 -13.52 -35.49
C TYR A 132 40.22 -13.34 -36.35
N SER A 133 40.09 -12.61 -37.44
CA SER A 133 41.23 -12.28 -38.28
C SER A 133 42.15 -11.28 -37.64
N ALA A 134 43.46 -11.30 -37.94
CA ALA A 134 44.42 -10.32 -37.45
C ALA A 134 44.03 -8.87 -37.81
N ALA A 135 43.40 -8.66 -38.97
CA ALA A 135 42.93 -7.35 -39.40
C ALA A 135 41.80 -6.79 -38.51
N GLU A 136 40.86 -7.64 -38.10
CA GLU A 136 39.77 -7.29 -37.14
C GLU A 136 40.36 -6.94 -35.79
N LEU A 137 41.30 -7.75 -35.26
CA LEU A 137 41.95 -7.51 -33.97
C LEU A 137 42.78 -6.21 -33.99
N GLN A 138 43.49 -5.97 -35.06
CA GLN A 138 44.26 -4.74 -35.20
C GLN A 138 43.35 -3.50 -35.21
N LYS A 139 42.19 -3.57 -35.86
CA LYS A 139 41.20 -2.48 -35.82
C LYS A 139 40.71 -2.19 -34.40
N ILE A 140 40.52 -3.20 -33.56
CA ILE A 140 40.10 -3.05 -32.16
C ILE A 140 41.22 -2.40 -31.32
N THR A 141 42.47 -2.78 -31.54
CA THR A 141 43.60 -2.22 -30.80
C THR A 141 43.82 -0.75 -31.09
N GLN A 142 43.39 -0.21 -32.24
CA GLN A 142 43.62 1.13 -32.73
C GLN A 142 45.12 1.50 -32.91
N LEU A 143 46.02 0.49 -32.84
CA LEU A 143 47.44 0.66 -33.06
C LEU A 143 47.77 0.54 -34.55
N LYS A 144 48.77 1.31 -35.01
CA LYS A 144 49.24 1.32 -36.38
C LYS A 144 50.73 1.06 -36.46
N THR A 145 51.16 0.35 -37.49
CA THR A 145 52.56 0.24 -37.85
C THR A 145 53.08 1.63 -38.32
N GLY A 146 54.29 1.97 -37.92
CA GLY A 146 54.90 3.26 -38.24
C GLY A 146 54.71 4.34 -37.16
N GLU A 147 53.87 4.11 -36.12
CA GLU A 147 53.75 5.03 -34.98
C GLU A 147 54.81 4.76 -33.92
N TYR A 148 55.08 5.78 -33.09
CA TYR A 148 56.02 5.65 -31.98
C TYR A 148 55.41 4.79 -30.88
N PHE A 149 56.25 4.00 -30.20
CA PHE A 149 55.81 3.14 -29.11
C PHE A 149 55.35 3.97 -27.91
N SER A 150 54.22 3.59 -27.36
CA SER A 150 53.70 4.06 -26.10
C SER A 150 53.17 2.88 -25.29
N ARG A 151 53.68 2.70 -24.09
CA ARG A 151 53.24 1.60 -23.21
C ARG A 151 51.77 1.74 -22.85
N SER A 152 51.30 2.93 -22.53
CA SER A 152 49.90 3.20 -22.20
C SER A 152 48.97 2.86 -23.36
N ARG A 153 49.35 3.09 -24.60
CA ARG A 153 48.56 2.71 -25.77
C ARG A 153 48.52 1.20 -26.00
N VAL A 154 49.59 0.46 -25.68
CA VAL A 154 49.60 -1.00 -25.74
C VAL A 154 48.70 -1.56 -24.66
N GLU A 155 48.74 -1.03 -23.43
CA GLU A 155 47.85 -1.40 -22.35
C GLU A 155 46.37 -1.05 -22.67
N GLU A 156 46.14 0.08 -23.34
CA GLU A 156 44.81 0.43 -23.85
C GLU A 156 44.33 -0.55 -24.93
N ALA A 157 45.19 -0.92 -25.84
CA ALA A 157 44.89 -1.92 -26.88
C ALA A 157 44.51 -3.29 -26.24
N GLN A 158 45.26 -3.72 -25.22
CA GLN A 158 44.94 -4.92 -24.45
C GLN A 158 43.55 -4.80 -23.79
N ARG A 159 43.26 -3.68 -23.13
CA ARG A 159 41.93 -3.41 -22.53
C ARG A 159 40.82 -3.42 -23.57
N ASN A 160 41.03 -2.80 -24.73
CA ASN A 160 40.07 -2.75 -25.82
C ASN A 160 39.73 -4.16 -26.36
N LEU A 161 40.73 -5.01 -26.51
CA LEU A 161 40.50 -6.42 -26.88
C LEU A 161 39.71 -7.19 -25.83
N LEU A 162 40.09 -7.09 -24.52
CA LEU A 162 39.37 -7.72 -23.42
C LEU A 162 37.97 -7.15 -23.27
N ALA A 163 37.77 -5.87 -23.45
CA ALA A 163 36.47 -5.19 -23.35
C ALA A 163 35.45 -5.69 -24.41
N THR A 164 35.91 -6.31 -25.50
CA THR A 164 34.99 -6.98 -26.44
C THR A 164 34.22 -8.14 -25.82
N GLY A 165 34.70 -8.69 -24.68
CA GLY A 165 34.16 -9.86 -24.05
C GLY A 165 34.41 -11.18 -24.76
N LYS A 166 35.27 -11.20 -25.80
CA LYS A 166 35.51 -12.35 -26.70
C LYS A 166 36.72 -13.18 -26.33
N PHE A 167 37.57 -12.68 -25.44
CA PHE A 167 38.84 -13.26 -25.08
C PHE A 167 38.90 -13.57 -23.60
N ALA A 168 39.40 -14.76 -23.27
CA ALA A 168 39.71 -15.17 -21.90
C ALA A 168 41.01 -14.49 -21.43
N GLU A 169 41.93 -14.31 -22.34
CA GLU A 169 43.24 -13.72 -22.05
C GLU A 169 43.79 -12.98 -23.26
N VAL A 170 44.47 -11.85 -22.99
CA VAL A 170 45.24 -11.07 -23.98
C VAL A 170 46.55 -10.65 -23.32
N ARG A 171 47.70 -11.14 -23.82
CA ARG A 171 49.01 -10.80 -23.32
C ARG A 171 49.78 -10.07 -24.44
N PRO A 172 50.15 -8.79 -24.26
CA PRO A 172 51.07 -8.12 -25.16
C PRO A 172 52.51 -8.57 -24.87
N ASP A 173 53.25 -8.81 -25.91
CA ASP A 173 54.70 -9.03 -25.87
C ASP A 173 55.39 -8.08 -26.87
N ALA A 174 56.52 -7.53 -26.51
CA ALA A 174 57.22 -6.52 -27.29
C ALA A 174 58.73 -6.80 -27.36
N LYS A 175 59.25 -6.92 -28.58
CA LYS A 175 60.67 -7.14 -28.84
C LYS A 175 61.25 -5.95 -29.64
N VAL A 176 62.30 -5.34 -29.11
CA VAL A 176 62.97 -4.22 -29.72
C VAL A 176 64.32 -4.69 -30.35
N THR A 177 64.47 -4.40 -31.63
CA THR A 177 65.67 -4.69 -32.35
C THR A 177 66.03 -3.48 -33.22
N ASN A 178 67.23 -2.82 -33.02
CA ASN A 178 67.70 -1.68 -33.79
C ASN A 178 66.65 -0.53 -33.88
N GLY A 179 66.00 -0.14 -32.77
CA GLY A 179 65.02 0.95 -32.73
C GLY A 179 63.64 0.58 -33.38
N LYS A 180 63.52 -0.64 -33.89
CA LYS A 180 62.25 -1.17 -34.41
C LYS A 180 61.61 -2.14 -33.41
N MET A 181 60.32 -1.95 -33.11
CA MET A 181 59.55 -2.81 -32.21
C MET A 181 58.69 -3.76 -33.02
N GLU A 182 58.81 -5.04 -32.70
CA GLU A 182 57.83 -6.04 -33.06
C GLU A 182 56.89 -6.26 -31.86
N LEU A 183 55.64 -5.87 -32.01
CA LEU A 183 54.59 -6.03 -31.01
C LEU A 183 53.76 -7.26 -31.36
N SER A 184 53.55 -8.14 -30.40
CA SER A 184 52.62 -9.27 -30.56
C SER A 184 51.62 -9.29 -29.39
N PHE A 185 50.42 -9.74 -29.71
CA PHE A 185 49.37 -10.00 -28.75
C PHE A 185 49.08 -11.51 -28.78
N ASP A 186 49.40 -12.22 -27.70
CA ASP A 186 48.97 -13.60 -27.51
C ASP A 186 47.58 -13.58 -26.96
N VAL A 187 46.61 -14.05 -27.75
CA VAL A 187 45.18 -14.02 -27.41
C VAL A 187 44.66 -15.42 -27.20
N VAL A 188 43.83 -15.60 -26.18
CA VAL A 188 43.07 -16.82 -25.95
C VAL A 188 41.58 -16.50 -26.17
N GLU A 189 41.05 -16.99 -27.26
CA GLU A 189 39.64 -16.82 -27.57
C GLU A 189 38.77 -17.66 -26.62
N ASN A 190 37.58 -17.13 -26.25
CA ASN A 190 36.63 -17.88 -25.46
C ASN A 190 36.13 -19.10 -26.24
N SER A 191 35.60 -20.09 -25.52
CA SER A 191 35.03 -21.31 -26.11
C SER A 191 33.86 -21.00 -27.02
N VAL A 192 33.65 -21.86 -28.04
CA VAL A 192 32.44 -21.78 -28.86
C VAL A 192 31.28 -22.46 -28.15
N VAL A 193 30.18 -21.73 -27.99
CA VAL A 193 28.95 -22.28 -27.40
C VAL A 193 28.31 -23.26 -28.38
N LYS A 194 28.35 -24.55 -28.06
CA LYS A 194 27.74 -25.64 -28.90
C LYS A 194 26.33 -25.99 -28.43
N ASN A 195 26.07 -25.87 -27.14
CA ASN A 195 24.78 -26.17 -26.53
C ASN A 195 24.51 -25.21 -25.33
N VAL A 196 23.23 -25.07 -24.95
CA VAL A 196 22.80 -24.33 -23.78
C VAL A 196 21.92 -25.23 -22.89
N VAL A 197 22.29 -25.39 -21.64
CA VAL A 197 21.56 -26.17 -20.65
C VAL A 197 21.11 -25.23 -19.53
N ILE A 198 19.80 -25.16 -19.32
CA ILE A 198 19.20 -24.33 -18.26
C ILE A 198 18.59 -25.25 -17.21
N THR A 199 18.93 -25.01 -15.96
CA THR A 199 18.46 -25.81 -14.83
C THR A 199 17.87 -24.93 -13.73
N GLY A 200 16.93 -25.51 -12.94
CA GLY A 200 16.30 -24.82 -11.79
C GLY A 200 15.13 -23.92 -12.14
N ASN A 201 14.85 -23.68 -13.41
CA ASN A 201 13.73 -22.86 -13.88
C ASN A 201 12.41 -23.66 -13.87
N LYS A 202 11.60 -23.45 -12.83
CA LYS A 202 10.27 -24.08 -12.65
C LYS A 202 9.12 -23.13 -13.03
N ALA A 203 9.26 -21.83 -12.66
CA ALA A 203 8.23 -20.82 -12.89
C ALA A 203 8.22 -20.28 -14.33
N VAL A 204 9.39 -20.18 -14.97
CA VAL A 204 9.52 -19.67 -16.34
C VAL A 204 9.98 -20.83 -17.27
N PRO A 205 9.24 -21.15 -18.35
CA PRO A 205 9.61 -22.21 -19.27
C PRO A 205 10.97 -21.97 -19.92
N THR A 206 11.76 -23.04 -20.10
CA THR A 206 13.07 -22.99 -20.78
C THR A 206 12.99 -22.31 -22.14
N SER A 207 11.93 -22.56 -22.92
CA SER A 207 11.72 -21.92 -24.22
C SER A 207 11.61 -20.41 -24.18
N ALA A 208 10.97 -19.86 -23.13
CA ALA A 208 10.87 -18.43 -22.93
C ALA A 208 12.24 -17.82 -22.60
N ILE A 209 13.03 -18.48 -21.76
CA ILE A 209 14.40 -18.06 -21.42
C ILE A 209 15.26 -18.09 -22.68
N MET A 210 15.26 -19.20 -23.43
CA MET A 210 16.02 -19.36 -24.66
C MET A 210 15.70 -18.27 -25.71
N SER A 211 14.47 -17.81 -25.78
CA SER A 211 14.03 -16.80 -26.75
C SER A 211 14.68 -15.43 -26.53
N VAL A 212 15.06 -15.10 -25.31
CA VAL A 212 15.62 -13.78 -24.95
C VAL A 212 17.15 -13.76 -24.94
N LEU A 213 17.82 -14.92 -25.02
CA LEU A 213 19.28 -14.99 -25.01
C LEU A 213 19.89 -14.33 -26.25
N SER A 214 20.87 -13.47 -26.02
CA SER A 214 21.76 -12.90 -27.05
C SER A 214 22.81 -13.91 -27.47
N THR A 215 23.26 -14.77 -26.54
CA THR A 215 24.22 -15.84 -26.79
C THR A 215 23.59 -16.93 -27.67
N LYS A 216 24.18 -17.19 -28.83
CA LYS A 216 23.69 -18.17 -29.80
C LYS A 216 24.63 -19.36 -29.90
N THR A 217 24.09 -20.55 -30.14
CA THR A 217 24.85 -21.76 -30.50
C THR A 217 25.67 -21.51 -31.79
N GLY A 218 26.89 -21.99 -31.80
CA GLY A 218 27.86 -21.80 -32.89
C GLY A 218 28.69 -20.49 -32.78
N ALA A 219 28.32 -19.57 -31.88
CA ALA A 219 29.05 -18.35 -31.63
C ALA A 219 30.15 -18.55 -30.59
N VAL A 220 31.21 -17.69 -30.63
CA VAL A 220 32.20 -17.60 -29.55
C VAL A 220 31.48 -16.98 -28.34
N GLN A 221 31.66 -17.55 -27.16
CA GLN A 221 31.13 -17.01 -25.92
C GLN A 221 31.61 -15.56 -25.76
N ASN A 222 30.68 -14.67 -25.41
CA ASN A 222 30.95 -13.27 -25.15
C ASN A 222 30.47 -12.90 -23.75
N TYR A 223 31.37 -12.51 -22.88
CA TYR A 223 31.02 -12.14 -21.50
C TYR A 223 30.05 -10.96 -21.40
N ASN A 224 30.07 -10.03 -22.37
CA ASN A 224 29.10 -8.94 -22.40
C ASN A 224 27.69 -9.46 -22.73
N ASN A 225 27.59 -10.41 -23.67
CA ASN A 225 26.32 -11.06 -23.97
C ASN A 225 25.80 -11.87 -22.78
N LEU A 226 26.67 -12.58 -22.05
CA LEU A 226 26.26 -13.34 -20.87
C LEU A 226 25.71 -12.41 -19.78
N ARG A 227 26.30 -11.20 -19.60
CA ARG A 227 25.78 -10.19 -18.65
C ARG A 227 24.40 -9.70 -19.10
N GLU A 228 24.25 -9.37 -20.39
CA GLU A 228 22.96 -8.96 -20.94
C GLU A 228 21.91 -10.09 -20.83
N ASP A 229 22.30 -11.31 -21.13
CA ASP A 229 21.43 -12.50 -21.02
C ASP A 229 20.96 -12.72 -19.59
N ARG A 230 21.86 -12.55 -18.59
CA ARG A 230 21.51 -12.58 -17.18
C ARG A 230 20.42 -11.56 -16.86
N ASP A 231 20.61 -10.31 -17.27
CA ASP A 231 19.65 -9.24 -16.99
C ASP A 231 18.30 -9.49 -17.69
N LYS A 232 18.31 -10.03 -18.92
CA LYS A 232 17.10 -10.41 -19.63
C LYS A 232 16.35 -11.54 -18.95
N ILE A 233 17.06 -12.59 -18.50
CA ILE A 233 16.46 -13.70 -17.75
C ILE A 233 15.82 -13.17 -16.47
N LEU A 234 16.55 -12.40 -15.65
CA LEU A 234 16.00 -11.82 -14.44
C LEU A 234 14.79 -10.89 -14.71
N GLY A 235 14.82 -10.16 -15.82
CA GLY A 235 13.71 -9.33 -16.28
C GLY A 235 12.44 -10.13 -16.59
N LEU A 236 12.56 -11.32 -17.18
CA LEU A 236 11.42 -12.23 -17.41
C LEU A 236 10.75 -12.67 -16.11
N TYR A 237 11.54 -13.03 -15.10
CA TYR A 237 11.05 -13.40 -13.79
C TYR A 237 10.39 -12.23 -13.08
N GLN A 238 11.05 -11.05 -13.07
CA GLN A 238 10.52 -9.83 -12.43
C GLN A 238 9.19 -9.38 -13.04
N ALA A 239 9.02 -9.50 -14.35
CA ALA A 239 7.77 -9.17 -15.03
C ALA A 239 6.58 -10.02 -14.56
N GLN A 240 6.86 -11.25 -14.09
CA GLN A 240 5.86 -12.16 -13.54
C GLN A 240 5.71 -12.04 -12.01
N GLY A 241 6.56 -11.22 -11.36
CA GLY A 241 6.53 -10.99 -9.91
C GLY A 241 7.51 -11.84 -9.11
N TYR A 242 8.36 -12.64 -9.75
CA TYR A 242 9.39 -13.43 -9.09
C TYR A 242 10.66 -12.60 -8.87
N THR A 243 10.80 -11.98 -7.73
CA THR A 243 11.86 -11.00 -7.43
C THR A 243 13.04 -11.57 -6.64
N LEU A 244 12.93 -12.77 -6.09
CA LEU A 244 14.00 -13.44 -5.32
C LEU A 244 14.74 -14.51 -6.14
N VAL A 245 14.65 -14.41 -7.46
CA VAL A 245 15.36 -15.30 -8.39
C VAL A 245 16.82 -14.86 -8.53
N ASN A 246 17.72 -15.83 -8.53
CA ASN A 246 19.15 -15.61 -8.77
C ASN A 246 19.69 -16.61 -9.78
N ILE A 247 20.71 -16.21 -10.54
CA ILE A 247 21.49 -17.09 -11.41
C ILE A 247 22.80 -17.38 -10.69
N THR A 248 22.97 -18.63 -10.28
CA THR A 248 24.12 -19.07 -9.47
C THR A 248 25.30 -19.52 -10.31
N ASP A 249 25.05 -19.95 -11.53
CA ASP A 249 26.10 -20.30 -12.50
C ASP A 249 25.69 -19.86 -13.90
N MET A 250 26.66 -19.37 -14.65
CA MET A 250 26.55 -19.01 -16.06
C MET A 250 27.92 -19.21 -16.73
N SER A 251 28.32 -20.46 -16.89
CA SER A 251 29.64 -20.85 -17.34
C SER A 251 29.57 -21.84 -18.52
N THR A 252 30.59 -21.84 -19.38
CA THR A 252 30.71 -22.77 -20.48
C THR A 252 31.79 -23.81 -20.17
N ASP A 253 31.42 -25.09 -20.25
CA ASP A 253 32.32 -26.19 -20.02
C ASP A 253 33.30 -26.44 -21.18
N GLU A 254 34.25 -27.36 -21.01
CA GLU A 254 35.25 -27.72 -22.05
C GLU A 254 34.62 -28.28 -23.33
N ASN A 255 33.42 -28.87 -23.25
CA ASN A 255 32.69 -29.39 -24.38
C ASN A 255 31.95 -28.29 -25.18
N GLY A 256 31.91 -27.08 -24.65
CA GLY A 256 31.22 -25.96 -25.25
C GLY A 256 29.75 -25.86 -24.84
N THR A 257 29.34 -26.48 -23.75
CA THR A 257 27.97 -26.35 -23.21
C THR A 257 27.92 -25.17 -22.22
N LEU A 258 27.09 -24.18 -22.51
CA LEU A 258 26.77 -23.11 -21.60
C LEU A 258 25.76 -23.60 -20.57
N HIS A 259 26.16 -23.68 -19.32
CA HIS A 259 25.32 -24.00 -18.18
C HIS A 259 24.74 -22.72 -17.59
N ILE A 260 23.43 -22.66 -17.39
CA ILE A 260 22.73 -21.58 -16.70
C ILE A 260 21.95 -22.21 -15.55
N ALA A 261 22.43 -22.02 -14.31
CA ALA A 261 21.79 -22.52 -13.11
C ALA A 261 20.96 -21.41 -12.44
N ILE A 262 19.66 -21.63 -12.33
CA ILE A 262 18.72 -20.67 -11.77
C ILE A 262 18.20 -21.17 -10.42
N VAL A 263 18.12 -20.27 -9.46
CA VAL A 263 17.51 -20.50 -8.15
C VAL A 263 16.35 -19.54 -7.99
N GLU A 264 15.15 -20.06 -7.79
CA GLU A 264 13.91 -19.28 -7.87
C GLU A 264 13.41 -18.77 -6.52
N GLY A 265 14.03 -19.16 -5.38
CA GLY A 265 13.65 -18.71 -4.05
C GLY A 265 12.34 -19.35 -3.56
N ILE A 266 12.39 -20.64 -3.21
CA ILE A 266 11.24 -21.38 -2.65
C ILE A 266 11.09 -21.02 -1.17
N VAL A 267 9.94 -20.52 -0.78
CA VAL A 267 9.63 -20.21 0.63
C VAL A 267 9.52 -21.51 1.41
N ARG A 268 10.43 -21.75 2.36
CA ARG A 268 10.37 -22.92 3.24
C ARG A 268 9.58 -22.63 4.51
N LYS A 269 9.78 -21.45 5.09
CA LYS A 269 9.11 -21.02 6.31
C LYS A 269 8.74 -19.56 6.23
N ILE A 270 7.63 -19.20 6.88
CA ILE A 270 7.22 -17.82 7.11
C ILE A 270 7.29 -17.59 8.63
N GLU A 271 8.05 -16.61 9.03
CA GLU A 271 8.12 -16.15 10.43
C GLU A 271 7.54 -14.74 10.52
N VAL A 272 6.73 -14.50 11.53
CA VAL A 272 6.19 -13.16 11.81
C VAL A 272 6.95 -12.58 13.01
N LYS A 273 7.48 -11.37 12.86
CA LYS A 273 8.21 -10.67 13.91
C LYS A 273 7.79 -9.22 14.01
N LYS A 274 7.85 -8.68 15.22
CA LYS A 274 7.63 -7.25 15.43
C LYS A 274 8.77 -6.43 14.82
N MET A 275 8.43 -5.39 14.09
CA MET A 275 9.40 -4.43 13.58
C MET A 275 9.92 -3.57 14.73
N VAL A 276 11.22 -3.65 15.00
CA VAL A 276 11.86 -2.87 16.04
C VAL A 276 12.36 -1.55 15.45
N THR A 277 11.62 -0.49 15.68
CA THR A 277 12.06 0.88 15.37
C THR A 277 12.98 1.37 16.50
N LYS A 278 14.23 1.72 16.17
CA LYS A 278 15.16 2.34 17.16
C LYS A 278 14.60 3.72 17.56
N GLN A 279 13.84 3.77 18.65
CA GLN A 279 13.56 5.03 19.31
C GLN A 279 14.78 5.46 20.13
N LYS A 280 15.33 6.66 19.84
CA LYS A 280 16.37 7.28 20.67
C LYS A 280 15.79 7.53 22.07
N GLY A 281 16.32 6.83 23.07
CA GLY A 281 16.20 7.26 24.47
C GLY A 281 15.29 6.45 25.41
N ASN A 282 14.53 5.45 24.97
CA ASN A 282 13.75 4.61 25.89
C ASN A 282 14.45 3.27 26.19
N ARG A 283 14.49 2.89 27.48
CA ARG A 283 14.92 1.57 27.91
C ARG A 283 13.97 0.52 27.31
N ARG A 284 14.49 -0.44 26.56
CA ARG A 284 13.75 -1.61 26.08
C ARG A 284 13.22 -2.39 27.29
N THR A 285 11.93 -2.74 27.24
CA THR A 285 11.38 -3.75 28.12
C THR A 285 11.31 -5.09 27.38
N PRO A 286 11.37 -6.24 28.08
CA PRO A 286 11.31 -7.56 27.43
C PRO A 286 10.07 -7.81 26.56
N ASN A 287 9.00 -7.05 26.77
CA ASN A 287 7.75 -7.14 25.99
C ASN A 287 7.72 -6.25 24.72
N ASP A 288 8.76 -5.45 24.48
CA ASP A 288 8.79 -4.55 23.32
C ASP A 288 9.00 -5.31 22.00
N ASP A 289 9.49 -6.54 22.06
CA ASP A 289 9.79 -7.37 20.89
C ASP A 289 8.67 -8.36 20.53
N VAL A 290 7.57 -8.39 21.28
CA VAL A 290 6.44 -9.29 21.05
C VAL A 290 5.26 -8.52 20.46
N LEU A 291 4.61 -9.11 19.45
CA LEU A 291 3.36 -8.59 18.90
C LEU A 291 2.23 -8.74 19.94
N LYS A 292 1.36 -7.74 20.02
CA LYS A 292 0.11 -7.81 20.81
C LYS A 292 -0.94 -8.62 20.08
N THR A 293 -0.95 -8.52 18.76
CA THR A 293 -1.85 -9.25 17.86
C THR A 293 -1.51 -10.73 17.88
N GLN A 294 -2.51 -11.58 18.06
CA GLN A 294 -2.34 -13.03 18.10
C GLN A 294 -2.01 -13.57 16.70
N ASP A 295 -1.14 -14.56 16.64
CA ASP A 295 -0.59 -15.12 15.38
C ASP A 295 -1.70 -15.51 14.39
N TYR A 296 -2.74 -16.20 14.84
CA TYR A 296 -3.83 -16.62 13.95
C TYR A 296 -4.55 -15.46 13.23
N VAL A 297 -4.49 -14.24 13.79
CA VAL A 297 -5.07 -13.04 13.16
C VAL A 297 -4.23 -12.61 11.97
N ILE A 298 -2.90 -12.78 12.09
CA ILE A 298 -1.94 -12.45 11.04
C ILE A 298 -1.91 -13.57 10.00
N ASP A 299 -1.78 -14.82 10.45
CA ASP A 299 -1.62 -16.01 9.59
C ASP A 299 -2.74 -16.15 8.55
N ARG A 300 -4.00 -15.84 8.95
CA ARG A 300 -5.16 -15.93 8.06
C ARG A 300 -5.19 -14.87 6.93
N GLU A 301 -4.36 -13.84 7.04
CA GLU A 301 -4.24 -12.75 6.05
C GLU A 301 -3.04 -12.95 5.12
N ILE A 302 -2.19 -13.95 5.38
CA ILE A 302 -1.02 -14.27 4.57
C ILE A 302 -1.45 -15.05 3.34
N GLU A 303 -1.14 -14.52 2.15
CA GLU A 303 -1.38 -15.18 0.85
C GLU A 303 -0.20 -16.02 0.37
N ILE A 304 1.00 -15.72 0.88
CA ILE A 304 2.23 -16.45 0.57
C ILE A 304 2.14 -17.85 1.18
N GLN A 305 2.53 -18.88 0.42
CA GLN A 305 2.43 -20.27 0.87
C GLN A 305 3.82 -20.91 0.97
N PRO A 306 4.15 -21.56 2.09
CA PRO A 306 5.34 -22.42 2.17
C PRO A 306 5.32 -23.49 1.08
N GLY A 307 6.50 -23.80 0.51
CA GLY A 307 6.69 -24.75 -0.57
C GLY A 307 6.51 -24.15 -1.98
N LYS A 308 6.06 -22.91 -2.11
CA LYS A 308 5.96 -22.19 -3.38
C LYS A 308 7.12 -21.21 -3.60
N ILE A 309 7.36 -20.85 -4.85
CA ILE A 309 8.31 -19.82 -5.25
C ILE A 309 7.77 -18.48 -4.80
N PHE A 310 8.60 -17.64 -4.17
CA PHE A 310 8.21 -16.31 -3.71
C PHE A 310 7.72 -15.44 -4.87
N ASN A 311 6.54 -14.86 -4.71
CA ASN A 311 5.98 -13.90 -5.67
C ASN A 311 5.60 -12.59 -4.96
N VAL A 312 6.10 -11.48 -5.47
CA VAL A 312 5.84 -10.14 -4.89
C VAL A 312 4.36 -9.78 -4.92
N LYS A 313 3.57 -10.30 -5.86
CA LYS A 313 2.11 -10.05 -5.92
C LYS A 313 1.38 -10.68 -4.74
N GLU A 314 1.81 -11.88 -4.30
CA GLU A 314 1.27 -12.53 -3.09
C GLU A 314 1.69 -11.79 -1.83
N TYR A 315 2.92 -11.25 -1.80
CA TYR A 315 3.37 -10.37 -0.73
C TYR A 315 2.58 -9.07 -0.68
N ASP A 316 2.38 -8.39 -1.81
CA ASP A 316 1.58 -7.16 -1.87
C ASP A 316 0.14 -7.43 -1.43
N ALA A 317 -0.46 -8.55 -1.84
CA ALA A 317 -1.77 -8.96 -1.38
C ALA A 317 -1.80 -9.23 0.14
N THR A 318 -0.75 -9.83 0.70
CA THR A 318 -0.59 -10.01 2.15
C THR A 318 -0.51 -8.68 2.88
N VAL A 319 0.29 -7.74 2.37
CA VAL A 319 0.39 -6.38 2.93
C VAL A 319 -0.96 -5.69 2.89
N ASP A 320 -1.64 -5.72 1.76
CA ASP A 320 -2.97 -5.10 1.60
C ASP A 320 -4.00 -5.69 2.57
N ASN A 321 -3.99 -7.01 2.77
CA ASN A 321 -4.87 -7.69 3.72
C ASN A 321 -4.59 -7.24 5.16
N LEU A 322 -3.32 -7.27 5.58
CA LEU A 322 -2.91 -6.86 6.92
C LEU A 322 -3.18 -5.38 7.17
N MET A 323 -2.84 -4.50 6.23
CA MET A 323 -3.09 -3.06 6.35
C MET A 323 -4.59 -2.72 6.39
N ARG A 324 -5.42 -3.51 5.73
CA ARG A 324 -6.89 -3.36 5.76
C ARG A 324 -7.50 -3.63 7.14
N LEU A 325 -6.85 -4.40 8.00
CA LEU A 325 -7.29 -4.59 9.38
C LEU A 325 -7.28 -3.28 10.19
N GLY A 326 -6.48 -2.29 9.79
CA GLY A 326 -6.39 -0.98 10.45
C GLY A 326 -5.67 -1.01 11.81
N ILE A 327 -4.97 -2.11 12.11
CA ILE A 327 -4.23 -2.31 13.37
C ILE A 327 -2.71 -2.33 13.18
N PHE A 328 -2.25 -2.18 11.94
CA PHE A 328 -0.84 -2.15 11.58
C PHE A 328 -0.48 -0.85 10.85
N LYS A 329 0.74 -0.34 11.11
CA LYS A 329 1.32 0.84 10.45
C LYS A 329 2.10 0.50 9.21
N ASN A 330 2.83 -0.63 9.28
CA ASN A 330 3.74 -1.03 8.22
C ASN A 330 4.01 -2.53 8.27
N VAL A 331 4.22 -3.12 7.10
CA VAL A 331 4.61 -4.52 6.93
C VAL A 331 5.76 -4.55 5.93
N LYS A 332 6.86 -5.21 6.29
CA LYS A 332 8.03 -5.45 5.42
C LYS A 332 8.39 -6.91 5.46
N TYR A 333 9.20 -7.35 4.52
CA TYR A 333 9.79 -8.67 4.57
C TYR A 333 11.32 -8.62 4.51
N GLU A 334 11.93 -9.66 5.09
CA GLU A 334 13.32 -10.04 4.89
C GLU A 334 13.34 -11.49 4.39
N ALA A 335 14.13 -11.77 3.37
CA ALA A 335 14.37 -13.11 2.90
C ALA A 335 15.76 -13.57 3.39
N ARG A 336 15.83 -14.74 4.01
CA ARG A 336 17.07 -15.33 4.48
C ARG A 336 17.35 -16.63 3.75
N SER A 337 18.55 -16.77 3.21
CA SER A 337 19.02 -18.02 2.63
C SER A 337 19.21 -19.08 3.70
N ILE A 338 18.93 -20.32 3.37
CA ILE A 338 19.02 -21.46 4.28
C ILE A 338 20.34 -22.19 4.01
N PRO A 339 21.24 -22.33 5.00
CA PRO A 339 22.46 -23.11 4.85
C PRO A 339 22.17 -24.55 4.41
N GLY A 340 22.77 -24.97 3.29
CA GLY A 340 22.56 -26.33 2.72
C GLY A 340 21.33 -26.49 1.84
N ASP A 341 20.47 -25.45 1.68
CA ASP A 341 19.37 -25.45 0.72
C ASP A 341 19.47 -24.21 -0.17
N PRO A 342 20.17 -24.28 -1.30
CA PRO A 342 20.36 -23.12 -2.19
C PRO A 342 19.07 -22.64 -2.85
N GLU A 343 18.05 -23.49 -2.99
CA GLU A 343 16.73 -23.12 -3.53
C GLU A 343 15.79 -22.50 -2.48
N GLY A 344 16.04 -22.79 -1.18
CA GLY A 344 15.16 -22.43 -0.07
C GLY A 344 15.43 -21.06 0.51
N ILE A 345 14.37 -20.37 0.90
CA ILE A 345 14.42 -19.13 1.68
C ILE A 345 13.48 -19.20 2.88
N ASP A 346 13.91 -18.66 4.01
CA ASP A 346 13.05 -18.32 5.13
C ASP A 346 12.58 -16.86 4.95
N LEU A 347 11.27 -16.67 4.93
CA LEU A 347 10.65 -15.35 4.81
C LEU A 347 10.26 -14.83 6.18
N ILE A 348 10.76 -13.66 6.56
CA ILE A 348 10.44 -13.00 7.82
C ILE A 348 9.57 -11.79 7.51
N LEU A 349 8.32 -11.81 7.97
CA LEU A 349 7.44 -10.65 7.92
C LEU A 349 7.67 -9.79 9.16
N LEU A 350 8.11 -8.55 8.94
CA LEU A 350 8.34 -7.55 9.98
C LEU A 350 7.13 -6.63 10.05
N ILE A 351 6.40 -6.69 11.17
CA ILE A 351 5.15 -5.96 11.36
C ILE A 351 5.32 -4.85 12.40
N ASP A 352 4.90 -3.64 12.05
CA ASP A 352 4.78 -2.50 12.96
C ASP A 352 3.32 -2.32 13.35
N GLU A 353 2.99 -2.57 14.62
CA GLU A 353 1.61 -2.43 15.14
C GLU A 353 1.26 -0.98 15.43
N ASP A 354 0.02 -0.60 15.14
CA ASP A 354 -0.52 0.69 15.54
C ASP A 354 -1.08 0.66 16.97
N ARG A 355 -1.36 1.84 17.48
CA ARG A 355 -2.15 1.99 18.69
C ARG A 355 -3.61 1.76 18.35
N THR A 356 -4.21 0.72 18.93
CA THR A 356 -5.58 0.30 18.64
C THR A 356 -6.59 0.79 19.65
N ALA A 357 -6.13 1.15 20.86
CA ALA A 357 -6.96 1.76 21.88
C ALA A 357 -6.91 3.29 21.75
N GLU A 358 -8.05 3.90 21.51
CA GLU A 358 -8.23 5.33 21.27
C GLU A 358 -9.27 5.89 22.23
N LEU A 359 -8.94 7.01 22.85
CA LEU A 359 -9.87 7.88 23.56
C LEU A 359 -10.06 9.13 22.71
N GLN A 360 -11.27 9.36 22.25
CA GLN A 360 -11.62 10.51 21.44
C GLN A 360 -12.65 11.36 22.18
N GLY A 361 -12.35 12.66 22.36
CA GLY A 361 -13.30 13.68 22.77
C GLY A 361 -13.57 14.60 21.59
N GLY A 362 -14.83 14.93 21.36
CA GLY A 362 -15.22 15.80 20.26
C GLY A 362 -16.29 16.79 20.65
N VAL A 363 -16.33 17.92 19.95
CA VAL A 363 -17.43 18.89 20.00
C VAL A 363 -17.91 19.10 18.57
N ALA A 364 -19.21 19.05 18.36
CA ALA A 364 -19.85 19.35 17.07
C ALA A 364 -20.92 20.44 17.30
N TYR A 365 -21.32 21.09 16.24
CA TYR A 365 -22.44 22.03 16.25
C TYR A 365 -23.28 21.82 15.01
N GLY A 366 -24.58 21.70 15.22
CA GLY A 366 -25.56 21.71 14.15
C GLY A 366 -26.64 22.75 14.44
N SER A 367 -27.19 23.38 13.45
CA SER A 367 -28.26 24.34 13.61
C SER A 367 -29.45 23.76 14.39
N GLU A 368 -29.68 22.46 14.29
CA GLU A 368 -30.76 21.72 14.96
C GLU A 368 -30.33 21.16 16.31
N THR A 369 -29.23 20.42 16.34
CA THR A 369 -28.77 19.71 17.53
C THR A 369 -28.07 20.64 18.53
N GLY A 370 -27.75 21.89 18.11
CA GLY A 370 -26.94 22.78 18.92
C GLY A 370 -25.52 22.27 19.10
N PHE A 371 -24.92 22.56 20.24
CA PHE A 371 -23.61 22.03 20.61
C PHE A 371 -23.74 20.57 21.07
N LEU A 372 -23.00 19.69 20.45
CA LEU A 372 -22.92 18.27 20.75
C LEU A 372 -21.52 17.93 21.27
N GLY A 373 -21.44 17.42 22.47
CA GLY A 373 -20.23 16.82 23.03
C GLY A 373 -20.23 15.33 22.82
N THR A 374 -19.12 14.76 22.34
CA THR A 374 -18.93 13.32 22.15
C THR A 374 -17.70 12.86 22.93
N LEU A 375 -17.83 11.73 23.63
CA LEU A 375 -16.74 11.00 24.25
C LEU A 375 -16.80 9.56 23.73
N SER A 376 -15.73 9.09 23.11
CA SER A 376 -15.62 7.74 22.57
C SER A 376 -14.35 7.05 23.08
N LEU A 377 -14.52 5.84 23.57
CA LEU A 377 -13.46 4.88 23.91
C LEU A 377 -13.60 3.71 22.97
N LYS A 378 -12.56 3.41 22.21
CA LYS A 378 -12.59 2.30 21.25
C LYS A 378 -11.26 1.57 21.27
N ASP A 379 -11.30 0.24 21.30
CA ASP A 379 -10.14 -0.59 20.99
C ASP A 379 -10.50 -1.49 19.81
N SER A 380 -9.79 -1.31 18.69
CA SER A 380 -9.99 -2.08 17.45
C SER A 380 -9.20 -3.40 17.42
N ASN A 381 -8.39 -3.66 18.45
CA ASN A 381 -7.66 -4.91 18.59
C ASN A 381 -7.77 -5.47 20.02
N TRP A 382 -9.00 -5.51 20.53
CA TRP A 382 -9.28 -5.99 21.87
C TRP A 382 -8.67 -7.37 22.12
N ARG A 383 -7.83 -7.47 23.14
CA ARG A 383 -7.05 -8.67 23.50
C ARG A 383 -6.15 -9.22 22.37
N GLY A 384 -5.77 -8.40 21.40
CA GLY A 384 -4.95 -8.82 20.26
C GLY A 384 -5.68 -9.71 19.25
N LYS A 385 -6.99 -9.74 19.26
CA LYS A 385 -7.82 -10.63 18.43
C LYS A 385 -8.43 -9.96 17.21
N ASN A 386 -8.04 -8.71 16.92
CA ASN A 386 -8.72 -7.86 15.93
C ASN A 386 -10.22 -7.74 16.19
N GLN A 387 -10.62 -7.83 17.47
CA GLN A 387 -11.99 -7.59 17.94
C GLN A 387 -12.12 -6.11 18.28
N GLU A 388 -13.28 -5.54 18.01
CA GLU A 388 -13.59 -4.17 18.34
C GLU A 388 -14.47 -4.13 19.60
N LEU A 389 -14.06 -3.33 20.59
CA LEU A 389 -14.89 -2.98 21.73
C LEU A 389 -14.95 -1.46 21.78
N GLY A 390 -16.16 -0.91 21.67
CA GLY A 390 -16.40 0.53 21.61
C GLY A 390 -17.44 0.98 22.62
N PHE A 391 -17.15 2.11 23.26
CA PHE A 391 -18.09 2.86 24.09
C PHE A 391 -18.19 4.26 23.50
N THR A 392 -19.41 4.76 23.32
CA THR A 392 -19.66 6.12 22.87
C THR A 392 -20.73 6.77 23.72
N PHE A 393 -20.47 7.99 24.15
CA PHE A 393 -21.43 8.85 24.84
C PHE A 393 -21.49 10.18 24.10
N GLU A 394 -22.72 10.63 23.82
CA GLU A 394 -22.97 11.90 23.15
C GLU A 394 -24.06 12.66 23.91
N LYS A 395 -23.88 13.96 24.03
CA LYS A 395 -24.89 14.85 24.61
C LYS A 395 -24.89 16.19 23.92
N SER A 396 -26.08 16.65 23.53
CA SER A 396 -26.28 18.00 23.03
C SER A 396 -26.87 18.94 24.08
N ASN A 397 -26.79 20.23 23.80
CA ASN A 397 -27.49 21.25 24.58
C ASN A 397 -28.97 21.42 24.15
N LYS A 398 -29.43 20.64 23.12
CA LYS A 398 -30.81 20.53 22.66
C LYS A 398 -31.17 19.05 22.69
N ASP A 399 -31.88 18.62 23.68
CA ASP A 399 -32.59 17.34 23.90
C ASP A 399 -32.10 16.07 23.15
N TYR A 400 -30.79 15.97 22.85
CA TYR A 400 -30.19 14.76 22.34
C TYR A 400 -29.19 14.19 23.33
N THR A 401 -29.37 12.92 23.64
CA THR A 401 -28.41 12.13 24.44
C THR A 401 -28.32 10.74 23.85
N SER A 402 -27.09 10.24 23.64
CA SER A 402 -26.85 8.88 23.16
C SER A 402 -25.75 8.22 23.98
N PHE A 403 -25.94 6.95 24.18
CA PHE A 403 -24.98 6.05 24.82
C PHE A 403 -24.96 4.76 24.01
N SER A 404 -23.78 4.24 23.68
CA SER A 404 -23.64 2.92 23.08
C SER A 404 -22.43 2.18 23.66
N LEU A 405 -22.60 0.86 23.75
CA LEU A 405 -21.54 -0.10 24.03
C LEU A 405 -21.64 -1.19 22.95
N ASP A 406 -20.65 -1.27 22.10
CA ASP A 406 -20.64 -2.13 20.93
C ASP A 406 -19.43 -3.08 20.98
N PHE A 407 -19.65 -4.35 20.64
CA PHE A 407 -18.63 -5.36 20.43
C PHE A 407 -18.78 -5.95 19.03
N PHE A 408 -17.65 -6.14 18.35
CA PHE A 408 -17.62 -6.76 17.03
C PHE A 408 -16.38 -7.62 16.84
N ASP A 409 -16.56 -8.87 16.43
CA ASP A 409 -15.52 -9.78 15.99
C ASP A 409 -15.66 -9.97 14.47
N PRO A 410 -14.78 -9.41 13.66
CA PRO A 410 -14.88 -9.45 12.19
C PRO A 410 -14.64 -10.84 11.61
N TRP A 411 -13.94 -11.72 12.36
CA TRP A 411 -13.62 -13.07 11.92
C TRP A 411 -13.32 -13.99 13.13
N ILE A 412 -14.32 -14.74 13.54
CA ILE A 412 -14.24 -15.71 14.65
C ILE A 412 -13.14 -16.73 14.36
N LYS A 413 -12.30 -16.99 15.34
CA LYS A 413 -11.21 -17.99 15.24
C LYS A 413 -11.77 -19.35 14.79
N ASN A 414 -11.02 -20.06 13.93
CA ASN A 414 -11.34 -21.37 13.38
C ASN A 414 -12.65 -21.42 12.55
N THR A 415 -13.08 -20.30 12.02
CA THR A 415 -14.19 -20.24 11.06
C THR A 415 -13.67 -19.72 9.71
N ASP A 416 -14.45 -19.86 8.66
CA ASP A 416 -14.15 -19.25 7.39
C ASP A 416 -14.94 -17.93 7.27
N ARG A 417 -14.27 -16.82 7.67
CA ARG A 417 -14.76 -15.42 7.60
C ARG A 417 -16.16 -15.21 8.22
N VAL A 418 -16.47 -15.90 9.31
CA VAL A 418 -17.67 -15.63 10.08
C VAL A 418 -17.41 -14.52 11.07
N SER A 419 -18.26 -13.51 11.08
CA SER A 419 -18.24 -12.40 12.04
C SER A 419 -19.43 -12.46 12.96
N TRP A 420 -19.33 -11.89 14.16
CA TRP A 420 -20.45 -11.63 15.03
C TRP A 420 -20.25 -10.36 15.84
N GLY A 421 -21.34 -9.81 16.35
CA GLY A 421 -21.28 -8.65 17.22
C GLY A 421 -22.57 -8.44 17.98
N TRP A 422 -22.49 -7.61 18.98
CA TRP A 422 -23.63 -7.15 19.76
C TRP A 422 -23.46 -5.67 20.13
N GLY A 423 -24.57 -5.01 20.39
CA GLY A 423 -24.58 -3.63 20.87
C GLY A 423 -25.72 -3.37 21.81
N LEU A 424 -25.43 -2.65 22.89
CA LEU A 424 -26.38 -2.07 23.82
C LEU A 424 -26.38 -0.57 23.63
N TYR A 425 -27.54 0.03 23.47
CA TYR A 425 -27.63 1.47 23.26
C TYR A 425 -28.85 2.09 23.93
N LYS A 426 -28.70 3.35 24.31
CA LYS A 426 -29.80 4.19 24.76
C LYS A 426 -29.69 5.52 24.01
N THR A 427 -30.78 5.95 23.40
CA THR A 427 -30.88 7.26 22.74
C THR A 427 -32.08 8.00 23.26
N SER A 428 -31.94 9.29 23.45
CA SER A 428 -33.04 10.21 23.72
C SER A 428 -32.95 11.32 22.68
N TYR A 429 -34.01 11.56 21.96
CA TYR A 429 -34.09 12.56 20.92
C TYR A 429 -35.35 13.40 21.10
N GLY A 430 -35.17 14.74 21.22
CA GLY A 430 -36.25 15.72 21.22
C GLY A 430 -36.46 16.31 19.84
N ASP A 431 -37.69 16.54 19.46
CA ASP A 431 -38.09 17.24 18.23
C ASP A 431 -39.15 18.29 18.58
N SER A 432 -38.70 19.50 18.85
CA SER A 432 -39.58 20.63 19.21
C SER A 432 -40.53 21.03 18.08
N ASP A 433 -40.23 20.65 16.84
CA ASP A 433 -40.99 21.04 15.66
C ASP A 433 -41.98 19.94 15.22
N SER A 434 -41.92 18.74 15.84
CA SER A 434 -42.89 17.69 15.59
C SER A 434 -44.13 17.85 16.44
N ILE A 435 -45.28 17.81 15.81
CA ILE A 435 -46.59 17.81 16.52
C ILE A 435 -46.85 16.47 17.21
N LEU A 436 -46.30 15.39 16.69
CA LEU A 436 -46.54 14.05 17.23
C LEU A 436 -45.63 13.66 18.39
N PHE A 437 -44.38 14.13 18.37
CA PHE A 437 -43.38 13.73 19.34
C PHE A 437 -42.63 14.91 19.89
N HIS A 438 -42.61 15.03 21.22
CA HIS A 438 -41.71 15.96 21.90
C HIS A 438 -40.36 15.29 22.18
N ASP A 439 -40.40 14.07 22.73
CA ASP A 439 -39.20 13.26 22.97
C ASP A 439 -39.44 11.78 22.57
N ILE A 440 -38.40 11.14 22.06
CA ILE A 440 -38.37 9.69 21.83
C ILE A 440 -37.16 9.11 22.58
N ASP A 441 -37.43 8.31 23.61
CA ASP A 441 -36.43 7.56 24.35
C ASP A 441 -36.40 6.10 23.85
N THR A 442 -35.25 5.63 23.43
CA THR A 442 -35.05 4.24 22.98
C THR A 442 -33.97 3.58 23.80
N LEU A 443 -34.28 2.41 24.39
CA LEU A 443 -33.30 1.49 24.94
C LEU A 443 -33.28 0.24 24.07
N GLY A 444 -32.14 -0.10 23.45
CA GLY A 444 -32.06 -1.19 22.50
C GLY A 444 -30.88 -2.13 22.74
N PHE A 445 -31.09 -3.39 22.38
CA PHE A 445 -30.06 -4.40 22.27
C PHE A 445 -30.12 -5.03 20.88
N LYS A 446 -28.95 -5.15 20.23
CA LYS A 446 -28.82 -5.74 18.89
C LYS A 446 -27.76 -6.83 18.89
N VAL A 447 -27.94 -7.84 18.04
CA VAL A 447 -26.93 -8.85 17.73
C VAL A 447 -26.85 -9.00 16.22
N ASN A 448 -25.68 -9.37 15.72
CA ASN A 448 -25.50 -9.69 14.32
C ASN A 448 -24.51 -10.84 14.14
N ILE A 449 -24.71 -11.62 13.08
CA ILE A 449 -23.80 -12.64 12.60
C ILE A 449 -23.64 -12.45 11.09
N GLY A 450 -22.43 -12.64 10.57
CA GLY A 450 -22.17 -12.46 9.14
C GLY A 450 -21.18 -13.46 8.60
N LYS A 451 -21.31 -13.79 7.31
CA LYS A 451 -20.40 -14.64 6.54
C LYS A 451 -19.80 -13.83 5.40
N GLY A 452 -18.47 -13.73 5.36
CA GLY A 452 -17.75 -13.20 4.21
C GLY A 452 -17.52 -14.29 3.16
N PHE A 453 -18.01 -14.07 1.95
CA PHE A 453 -17.80 -14.98 0.82
C PHE A 453 -16.57 -14.59 0.00
N SER A 454 -16.15 -13.33 0.12
CA SER A 454 -14.90 -12.81 -0.44
C SER A 454 -14.39 -11.67 0.45
N LYS A 455 -13.26 -11.08 0.07
CA LYS A 455 -12.73 -9.87 0.72
C LYS A 455 -13.71 -8.69 0.67
N HIS A 456 -14.61 -8.69 -0.28
CA HIS A 456 -15.50 -7.57 -0.58
C HIS A 456 -16.98 -7.85 -0.34
N PHE A 457 -17.40 -9.11 -0.35
CA PHE A 457 -18.81 -9.48 -0.26
C PHE A 457 -19.12 -10.19 1.05
N ARG A 458 -20.14 -9.70 1.77
CA ARG A 458 -20.61 -10.25 3.03
C ARG A 458 -22.13 -10.34 3.07
N LEU A 459 -22.64 -11.45 3.55
CA LEU A 459 -24.04 -11.65 3.96
C LEU A 459 -24.11 -11.62 5.49
N SER A 460 -25.07 -10.92 6.05
CA SER A 460 -25.25 -10.82 7.50
C SER A 460 -26.70 -10.91 7.88
N LEU A 461 -26.94 -11.41 9.09
CA LEU A 461 -28.23 -11.47 9.73
C LEU A 461 -28.14 -10.75 11.07
N GLY A 462 -28.96 -9.74 11.27
CA GLY A 462 -29.11 -9.06 12.54
C GLY A 462 -30.47 -9.28 13.18
N ALA A 463 -30.51 -9.12 14.49
CA ALA A 463 -31.74 -9.05 15.27
C ALA A 463 -31.63 -7.95 16.32
N LYS A 464 -32.73 -7.29 16.63
CA LYS A 464 -32.77 -6.26 17.67
C LYS A 464 -34.06 -6.33 18.47
N VAL A 465 -33.97 -5.85 19.71
CA VAL A 465 -35.10 -5.55 20.56
C VAL A 465 -34.94 -4.16 21.14
N GLU A 466 -35.98 -3.38 21.07
CA GLU A 466 -35.99 -1.97 21.50
C GLU A 466 -37.19 -1.70 22.39
N TYR A 467 -36.97 -1.06 23.54
CA TYR A 467 -38.01 -0.47 24.35
C TYR A 467 -38.06 1.03 24.07
N ILE A 468 -39.19 1.48 23.55
CA ILE A 468 -39.37 2.85 23.05
C ILE A 468 -40.42 3.54 23.93
N LYS A 469 -40.07 4.77 24.37
CA LYS A 469 -41.01 5.67 25.05
C LYS A 469 -41.14 6.91 24.20
N GLU A 470 -42.39 7.32 23.98
CA GLU A 470 -42.69 8.53 23.23
C GLU A 470 -43.39 9.52 24.18
N LYS A 471 -42.92 10.77 24.22
CA LYS A 471 -43.60 11.87 24.89
C LYS A 471 -44.22 12.76 23.84
N HIS A 472 -45.44 13.19 24.08
CA HIS A 472 -46.22 13.99 23.16
C HIS A 472 -46.47 15.38 23.70
N GLU A 473 -46.69 16.34 22.84
CA GLU A 473 -46.95 17.73 23.22
C GLU A 473 -48.33 17.83 23.91
N ASN A 474 -48.31 18.45 25.10
CA ASN A 474 -49.54 18.62 25.89
C ASN A 474 -50.58 19.49 25.14
N GLY A 475 -51.80 19.00 25.06
CA GLY A 475 -52.92 19.72 24.45
C GLY A 475 -53.12 19.47 22.94
N LYS A 476 -52.12 18.89 22.26
CA LYS A 476 -52.25 18.53 20.83
C LYS A 476 -52.63 17.05 20.60
N LEU A 477 -52.17 16.17 21.48
CA LEU A 477 -52.48 14.75 21.45
C LEU A 477 -53.19 14.33 22.74
N GLN A 478 -54.22 13.50 22.62
CA GLN A 478 -54.97 12.95 23.73
C GLN A 478 -55.19 11.46 23.52
N LYS A 479 -54.96 10.66 24.58
CA LYS A 479 -55.27 9.25 24.63
C LYS A 479 -56.62 9.04 25.25
N ALA A 480 -57.51 8.33 24.56
CA ALA A 480 -58.80 7.96 25.09
C ALA A 480 -58.71 6.73 26.00
N PRO A 481 -59.70 6.49 26.86
CA PRO A 481 -59.74 5.31 27.77
C PRO A 481 -59.64 3.96 27.05
N ASN A 482 -60.11 3.89 25.81
CA ASN A 482 -60.04 2.70 24.95
C ASN A 482 -58.64 2.48 24.36
N GLY A 483 -57.69 3.40 24.62
CA GLY A 483 -56.33 3.34 24.11
C GLY A 483 -56.12 4.03 22.74
N SER A 484 -57.16 4.54 22.09
CA SER A 484 -57.08 5.33 20.86
C SER A 484 -56.42 6.67 21.12
N TRP A 485 -55.61 7.14 20.15
CA TRP A 485 -55.00 8.44 20.14
C TRP A 485 -55.74 9.41 19.24
N TYR A 486 -55.92 10.63 19.68
CA TYR A 486 -56.59 11.71 18.96
C TYR A 486 -55.67 12.92 18.88
N TYR A 487 -55.69 13.56 17.74
CA TYR A 487 -55.02 14.82 17.48
C TYR A 487 -55.99 15.97 17.34
N ASN A 488 -55.66 17.11 17.96
CA ASN A 488 -56.47 18.32 17.89
C ASN A 488 -56.01 19.16 16.67
N ASP A 489 -56.83 19.18 15.63
CA ASP A 489 -56.64 20.03 14.46
C ASP A 489 -57.58 21.21 14.54
N SER A 490 -57.06 22.37 14.94
CA SER A 490 -57.83 23.62 15.01
C SER A 490 -59.18 23.52 15.74
N GLY A 491 -59.20 22.79 16.86
CA GLY A 491 -60.39 22.58 17.68
C GLY A 491 -61.18 21.31 17.36
N SER A 492 -60.79 20.54 16.38
CA SER A 492 -61.40 19.26 16.00
C SER A 492 -60.51 18.09 16.35
N TRP A 493 -61.00 17.12 17.10
CA TRP A 493 -60.28 15.92 17.47
C TRP A 493 -60.42 14.82 16.40
N ARG A 494 -59.31 14.33 15.86
CA ARG A 494 -59.29 13.27 14.86
C ARG A 494 -58.44 12.11 15.39
N GLU A 495 -58.92 10.88 15.17
CA GLU A 495 -58.13 9.69 15.53
C GLU A 495 -56.87 9.61 14.70
N ILE A 496 -55.74 9.30 15.34
CA ILE A 496 -54.46 9.13 14.75
C ILE A 496 -53.88 7.74 15.07
N GLU A 497 -53.32 7.09 14.10
CA GLU A 497 -52.69 5.77 14.25
C GLU A 497 -51.16 5.87 14.23
N GLY A 498 -50.48 4.84 14.76
CA GLY A 498 -49.01 4.76 14.71
C GLY A 498 -48.30 5.50 15.83
N VAL A 499 -49.04 6.03 16.81
CA VAL A 499 -48.55 6.77 17.99
C VAL A 499 -48.79 5.96 19.24
N ASP A 500 -47.87 5.96 20.20
CA ASP A 500 -47.95 5.29 21.49
C ASP A 500 -47.15 6.03 22.57
N ASP A 501 -47.46 5.83 23.87
CA ASP A 501 -46.63 6.28 24.98
C ASP A 501 -45.36 5.44 25.12
N LYS A 502 -45.51 4.14 24.93
CA LYS A 502 -44.45 3.16 25.07
C LYS A 502 -44.80 1.86 24.37
N TYR A 503 -43.79 1.23 23.80
CA TYR A 503 -43.93 -0.09 23.18
C TYR A 503 -42.61 -0.82 23.12
N VAL A 504 -42.66 -2.13 22.88
CA VAL A 504 -41.50 -2.97 22.58
C VAL A 504 -41.54 -3.28 21.07
N LEU A 505 -40.41 -3.08 20.42
CA LEU A 505 -40.18 -3.45 19.04
C LEU A 505 -39.14 -4.56 18.99
N TRP A 506 -39.37 -5.58 18.22
CA TRP A 506 -38.36 -6.56 17.87
C TRP A 506 -38.33 -6.77 16.36
N SER A 507 -37.16 -7.00 15.82
CA SER A 507 -36.99 -7.23 14.37
C SER A 507 -35.80 -8.11 14.06
N ILE A 508 -35.85 -8.68 12.86
CA ILE A 508 -34.78 -9.41 12.22
C ILE A 508 -34.45 -8.63 10.90
N TYR A 509 -33.15 -8.44 10.63
CA TYR A 509 -32.72 -7.67 9.49
C TYR A 509 -31.53 -8.35 8.76
N PRO A 510 -31.80 -9.25 7.79
CA PRO A 510 -30.77 -9.69 6.87
C PRO A 510 -30.26 -8.52 6.02
N TYR A 511 -28.97 -8.50 5.76
CA TYR A 511 -28.37 -7.54 4.85
C TYR A 511 -27.17 -8.13 4.11
N ILE A 512 -26.97 -7.65 2.88
CA ILE A 512 -25.78 -7.90 2.08
C ILE A 512 -24.98 -6.62 1.97
N SER A 513 -23.65 -6.75 1.97
CA SER A 513 -22.74 -5.62 1.73
C SER A 513 -21.61 -6.01 0.78
N TYR A 514 -21.24 -5.05 -0.06
CA TYR A 514 -20.12 -5.13 -0.99
C TYR A 514 -19.26 -3.90 -0.82
N ASP A 515 -17.96 -4.07 -0.55
CA ASP A 515 -17.05 -2.97 -0.24
C ASP A 515 -15.68 -3.16 -0.89
N THR A 516 -15.36 -2.29 -1.85
CA THR A 516 -14.06 -2.24 -2.54
C THR A 516 -13.33 -0.92 -2.32
N ARG A 517 -13.74 -0.14 -1.30
CA ARG A 517 -13.09 1.15 -1.00
C ARG A 517 -11.64 0.93 -0.60
N ASN A 518 -10.77 1.79 -1.10
CA ASN A 518 -9.33 1.76 -0.77
C ASN A 518 -9.04 2.23 0.66
N ASN A 519 -9.93 3.01 1.27
CA ASN A 519 -9.85 3.46 2.65
C ASN A 519 -11.28 3.62 3.20
N TYR A 520 -11.53 3.13 4.43
CA TYR A 520 -12.87 3.19 5.02
C TYR A 520 -13.23 4.58 5.55
N LEU A 521 -12.23 5.34 6.04
CA LEU A 521 -12.43 6.65 6.65
C LEU A 521 -12.44 7.78 5.62
N ASN A 522 -11.53 7.75 4.66
CA ASN A 522 -11.43 8.77 3.60
C ASN A 522 -11.21 8.11 2.22
N PRO A 523 -12.25 7.50 1.66
CA PRO A 523 -12.15 6.78 0.39
C PRO A 523 -11.94 7.75 -0.78
N THR A 524 -10.97 7.40 -1.64
CA THR A 524 -10.69 8.11 -2.90
C THR A 524 -10.99 7.27 -4.13
N SER A 525 -11.21 5.96 -3.95
CA SER A 525 -11.60 5.04 -5.00
C SER A 525 -12.39 3.86 -4.46
N GLY A 526 -13.13 3.19 -5.33
CA GLY A 526 -13.90 2.00 -5.00
C GLY A 526 -15.40 2.23 -4.92
N THR A 527 -16.10 1.21 -4.48
CA THR A 527 -17.57 1.17 -4.38
C THR A 527 -17.97 0.54 -3.06
N TYR A 528 -19.02 1.06 -2.46
CA TYR A 528 -19.72 0.45 -1.33
C TYR A 528 -21.19 0.29 -1.69
N GLY A 529 -21.75 -0.86 -1.34
CA GLY A 529 -23.18 -1.13 -1.47
C GLY A 529 -23.70 -1.90 -0.27
N LYS A 530 -24.88 -1.54 0.24
CA LYS A 530 -25.59 -2.26 1.30
C LYS A 530 -27.08 -2.32 0.95
N LEU A 531 -27.63 -3.54 0.94
CA LEU A 531 -29.06 -3.77 0.89
C LEU A 531 -29.48 -4.45 2.18
N GLN A 532 -30.43 -3.87 2.90
CA GLN A 532 -30.99 -4.41 4.13
C GLN A 532 -32.50 -4.55 3.98
N VAL A 533 -33.00 -5.70 4.40
CA VAL A 533 -34.43 -5.97 4.58
C VAL A 533 -34.65 -6.16 6.07
N GLU A 534 -35.65 -5.51 6.65
CA GLU A 534 -36.02 -5.64 8.06
C GLU A 534 -37.49 -6.03 8.16
N GLY A 535 -37.75 -7.00 9.00
CA GLY A 535 -39.11 -7.41 9.34
C GLY A 535 -39.26 -7.64 10.84
N GLY A 536 -40.33 -7.19 11.41
CA GLY A 536 -40.52 -7.29 12.86
C GLY A 536 -41.96 -7.01 13.32
N HIS A 537 -42.06 -6.80 14.60
CA HIS A 537 -43.34 -6.49 15.26
C HIS A 537 -43.13 -5.36 16.26
N ALA A 538 -44.01 -4.39 16.24
CA ALA A 538 -44.12 -3.33 17.25
C ALA A 538 -45.37 -3.51 18.10
N GLY A 539 -45.17 -3.64 19.40
CA GLY A 539 -46.23 -3.70 20.39
C GLY A 539 -47.00 -2.38 20.57
N GLY A 540 -47.82 -2.31 21.59
CA GLY A 540 -48.58 -1.09 21.94
C GLY A 540 -49.93 -1.00 21.25
N TYR A 541 -50.50 0.22 21.19
CA TYR A 541 -51.81 0.46 20.56
C TYR A 541 -51.72 0.16 19.05
N LYS A 542 -52.71 -0.62 18.56
CA LYS A 542 -52.69 -1.15 17.19
C LYS A 542 -51.32 -1.79 16.86
N SER A 543 -50.92 -2.72 17.74
CA SER A 543 -49.72 -3.51 17.53
C SER A 543 -49.75 -4.21 16.17
N GLY A 544 -48.62 -4.31 15.51
CA GLY A 544 -48.58 -4.88 14.18
C GLY A 544 -47.19 -5.26 13.69
N SER A 545 -47.18 -6.14 12.71
CA SER A 545 -45.96 -6.46 11.97
C SER A 545 -45.63 -5.35 11.00
N PHE A 546 -44.34 -5.06 10.88
CA PHE A 546 -43.81 -4.07 9.96
C PHE A 546 -42.67 -4.65 9.12
N GLY A 547 -42.40 -4.00 8.03
CA GLY A 547 -41.25 -4.31 7.21
C GLY A 547 -40.66 -3.05 6.56
N ASN A 548 -39.34 -3.04 6.40
CA ASN A 548 -38.69 -2.01 5.61
C ASN A 548 -37.55 -2.59 4.75
N VAL A 549 -37.25 -1.90 3.67
CA VAL A 549 -36.12 -2.19 2.81
C VAL A 549 -35.32 -0.92 2.65
N THR A 550 -34.00 -1.00 2.82
CA THR A 550 -33.09 0.12 2.59
C THR A 550 -31.95 -0.31 1.68
N LEU A 551 -31.62 0.56 0.70
CA LEU A 551 -30.49 0.42 -0.18
C LEU A 551 -29.59 1.64 -0.01
N GLU A 552 -28.29 1.39 0.15
CA GLU A 552 -27.27 2.42 0.13
C GLU A 552 -26.19 2.05 -0.87
N LEU A 553 -25.86 2.96 -1.77
CA LEU A 553 -24.79 2.83 -2.76
C LEU A 553 -23.87 4.03 -2.65
N ARG A 554 -22.56 3.78 -2.67
CA ARG A 554 -21.52 4.83 -2.72
C ARG A 554 -20.52 4.49 -3.79
N LYS A 555 -20.03 5.49 -4.51
CA LYS A 555 -18.98 5.36 -5.53
C LYS A 555 -17.96 6.47 -5.36
N TYR A 556 -16.71 6.12 -5.46
CA TYR A 556 -15.58 7.05 -5.38
C TYR A 556 -14.68 6.84 -6.58
N HIS A 557 -14.24 7.92 -7.19
CA HIS A 557 -13.23 7.87 -8.23
C HIS A 557 -12.42 9.16 -8.28
N ARG A 558 -11.22 9.07 -8.85
CA ARG A 558 -10.35 10.22 -9.04
C ARG A 558 -11.06 11.30 -9.86
N GLY A 559 -10.96 12.53 -9.41
CA GLY A 559 -11.52 13.71 -10.08
C GLY A 559 -10.61 14.27 -11.16
N LEU A 560 -10.87 15.53 -11.54
CA LEU A 560 -10.20 16.21 -12.66
C LEU A 560 -8.75 16.60 -12.37
N PHE A 561 -8.38 16.78 -11.09
CA PHE A 561 -7.07 17.24 -10.67
C PHE A 561 -6.37 16.20 -9.80
N LYS A 562 -5.05 16.37 -9.57
CA LYS A 562 -4.32 15.62 -8.56
C LYS A 562 -4.94 15.88 -7.17
N ASN A 563 -5.12 14.83 -6.36
CA ASN A 563 -5.75 14.90 -5.03
C ASN A 563 -7.23 15.36 -5.02
N ASN A 564 -7.94 15.19 -6.14
CA ASN A 564 -9.36 15.44 -6.26
C ASN A 564 -10.12 14.12 -6.38
N THR A 565 -11.25 14.01 -5.68
CA THR A 565 -12.12 12.82 -5.65
C THR A 565 -13.57 13.24 -5.86
N PHE A 566 -14.25 12.58 -6.78
CA PHE A 566 -15.71 12.59 -6.84
C PHE A 566 -16.27 11.47 -5.97
N ALA A 567 -17.21 11.82 -5.12
CA ALA A 567 -17.93 10.91 -4.24
C ALA A 567 -19.44 11.03 -4.48
N TYR A 568 -20.07 9.90 -4.70
CA TYR A 568 -21.52 9.78 -4.93
C TYR A 568 -22.11 8.87 -3.87
N LYS A 569 -23.28 9.25 -3.37
CA LYS A 569 -24.08 8.42 -2.45
C LYS A 569 -25.54 8.46 -2.87
N VAL A 570 -26.14 7.29 -2.95
CA VAL A 570 -27.58 7.13 -3.13
C VAL A 570 -28.11 6.31 -1.97
N VAL A 571 -29.15 6.82 -1.30
CA VAL A 571 -29.85 6.11 -0.25
C VAL A 571 -31.33 6.06 -0.58
N GLY A 572 -31.87 4.85 -0.73
CA GLY A 572 -33.31 4.61 -0.95
C GLY A 572 -33.89 3.78 0.18
N GLY A 573 -35.17 3.95 0.48
CA GLY A 573 -35.85 3.16 1.46
C GLY A 573 -37.36 3.13 1.27
N VAL A 574 -37.98 2.00 1.62
CA VAL A 574 -39.44 1.77 1.66
C VAL A 574 -39.80 1.08 2.96
N ALA A 575 -40.75 1.60 3.70
CA ALA A 575 -41.31 1.02 4.91
C ALA A 575 -42.80 0.71 4.70
N SER A 576 -43.29 -0.31 5.38
CA SER A 576 -44.72 -0.67 5.38
C SER A 576 -45.55 0.44 6.05
N ASP A 577 -46.83 0.53 5.68
CA ASP A 577 -47.77 1.48 6.29
C ASP A 577 -48.03 1.21 7.77
N SER A 578 -47.84 -0.03 8.22
CA SER A 578 -47.94 -0.44 9.62
C SER A 578 -46.74 -0.02 10.51
N THR A 579 -45.69 0.51 9.92
CA THR A 579 -44.53 1.04 10.66
C THR A 579 -44.95 2.20 11.54
N LYS A 580 -44.56 2.18 12.84
CA LYS A 580 -44.83 3.28 13.77
C LYS A 580 -44.27 4.60 13.22
N GLU A 581 -44.95 5.72 13.49
CA GLU A 581 -44.56 7.02 12.94
C GLU A 581 -43.11 7.43 13.31
N SER A 582 -42.69 7.16 14.56
CA SER A 582 -41.33 7.40 15.04
C SER A 582 -40.25 6.54 14.37
N GLN A 583 -40.66 5.44 13.70
CA GLN A 583 -39.77 4.50 13.01
C GLN A 583 -39.74 4.70 11.48
N LYS A 584 -40.50 5.66 10.95
CA LYS A 584 -40.46 6.01 9.54
C LYS A 584 -39.18 6.77 9.17
N PHE A 585 -38.94 6.96 7.90
CA PHE A 585 -37.73 7.65 7.42
C PHE A 585 -37.83 9.15 7.63
N TRP A 586 -36.73 9.71 8.13
CA TRP A 586 -36.52 11.13 8.32
C TRP A 586 -35.37 11.57 7.42
N VAL A 587 -35.56 12.64 6.63
CA VAL A 587 -34.58 13.19 5.69
C VAL A 587 -34.48 14.69 5.91
N GLY A 588 -33.28 15.19 6.02
CA GLY A 588 -32.85 16.53 6.39
C GLY A 588 -31.64 16.46 7.31
N GLY A 589 -30.96 17.55 7.49
CA GLY A 589 -29.81 17.66 8.38
C GLY A 589 -28.47 17.26 7.78
N GLY A 590 -27.42 17.44 8.55
CA GLY A 590 -26.01 17.37 8.13
C GLY A 590 -25.53 16.05 7.56
N ASN A 591 -26.28 14.94 7.73
CA ASN A 591 -25.91 13.61 7.27
C ASN A 591 -26.76 13.08 6.09
N SER A 592 -27.78 13.84 5.68
CA SER A 592 -28.66 13.44 4.57
C SER A 592 -28.87 14.55 3.55
N LEU A 593 -29.58 15.61 3.90
CA LEU A 593 -29.92 16.72 3.00
C LEU A 593 -29.51 18.04 3.68
N ARG A 594 -28.27 18.43 3.48
CA ARG A 594 -27.67 19.61 4.12
C ARG A 594 -28.34 20.89 3.60
N GLY A 595 -28.69 21.80 4.48
CA GLY A 595 -29.45 23.02 4.16
C GLY A 595 -30.93 22.95 4.57
N TYR A 596 -31.41 21.75 4.98
CA TYR A 596 -32.70 21.55 5.62
C TYR A 596 -32.51 21.10 7.07
N ASP A 597 -33.45 21.40 7.94
CA ASP A 597 -33.45 20.93 9.34
C ASP A 597 -33.58 19.40 9.39
N GLY A 598 -33.14 18.79 10.52
CA GLY A 598 -33.17 17.36 10.72
C GLY A 598 -34.58 16.80 10.68
N GLY A 599 -34.78 15.81 9.82
CA GLY A 599 -36.09 15.23 9.66
C GLY A 599 -37.13 16.14 9.04
N PHE A 600 -36.72 17.20 8.37
CA PHE A 600 -37.63 18.13 7.67
C PHE A 600 -38.64 17.38 6.76
N PHE A 601 -38.17 16.31 6.08
CA PHE A 601 -39.03 15.40 5.34
C PHE A 601 -39.20 14.10 6.09
N LYS A 602 -40.42 13.70 6.36
CA LYS A 602 -40.76 12.43 7.02
C LYS A 602 -41.66 11.59 6.11
N GLY A 603 -41.52 10.27 6.14
CA GLY A 603 -42.40 9.41 5.35
C GLY A 603 -42.00 7.94 5.34
N SER A 604 -42.87 7.09 4.76
CA SER A 604 -42.61 5.65 4.60
C SER A 604 -41.71 5.31 3.41
N GLN A 605 -41.38 6.28 2.59
CA GLN A 605 -40.45 6.13 1.47
C GLN A 605 -39.42 7.24 1.52
N LYS A 606 -38.17 6.94 1.11
CA LYS A 606 -37.09 7.94 0.97
C LYS A 606 -36.23 7.70 -0.25
N LEU A 607 -35.71 8.78 -0.80
CA LEU A 607 -34.64 8.76 -1.79
C LEU A 607 -33.77 9.99 -1.59
N VAL A 608 -32.47 9.80 -1.46
CA VAL A 608 -31.50 10.88 -1.31
C VAL A 608 -30.29 10.56 -2.19
N LEU A 609 -29.90 11.52 -3.01
CA LEU A 609 -28.69 11.55 -3.81
C LEU A 609 -27.75 12.61 -3.24
N THR A 610 -26.53 12.28 -2.99
CA THR A 610 -25.45 13.22 -2.63
C THR A 610 -24.31 13.10 -3.64
N VAL A 611 -23.85 14.24 -4.14
CA VAL A 611 -22.67 14.35 -4.99
C VAL A 611 -21.69 15.30 -4.33
N GLU A 612 -20.46 14.85 -4.11
CA GLU A 612 -19.39 15.67 -3.55
C GLU A 612 -18.17 15.67 -4.48
N ASN A 613 -17.62 16.84 -4.71
CA ASN A 613 -16.28 17.02 -5.25
C ASN A 613 -15.35 17.39 -4.09
N ARG A 614 -14.45 16.49 -3.74
CA ARG A 614 -13.52 16.61 -2.61
C ARG A 614 -12.13 16.89 -3.15
N THR A 615 -11.52 18.00 -2.74
CA THR A 615 -10.16 18.37 -3.14
C THR A 615 -9.29 18.48 -1.89
N GLN A 616 -8.25 17.65 -1.79
CA GLN A 616 -7.26 17.75 -0.75
C GLN A 616 -6.19 18.76 -1.17
N LEU A 617 -6.08 19.89 -0.47
CA LEU A 617 -5.12 20.96 -0.77
C LEU A 617 -3.73 20.61 -0.24
N ASN A 618 -3.66 20.06 0.97
CA ASN A 618 -2.45 19.54 1.61
C ASN A 618 -2.86 18.44 2.61
N ASP A 619 -1.92 17.90 3.37
CA ASP A 619 -2.18 16.80 4.31
C ASP A 619 -3.19 17.16 5.41
N ILE A 620 -3.37 18.45 5.69
CA ILE A 620 -4.23 18.95 6.77
C ILE A 620 -5.57 19.49 6.23
N VAL A 621 -5.56 20.21 5.10
CA VAL A 621 -6.72 20.99 4.63
C VAL A 621 -7.29 20.41 3.36
N GLY A 622 -8.59 20.16 3.35
CA GLY A 622 -9.39 19.79 2.18
C GLY A 622 -10.60 20.71 2.00
N PHE A 623 -11.09 20.80 0.79
CA PHE A 623 -12.27 21.56 0.41
C PHE A 623 -13.26 20.65 -0.30
N VAL A 624 -14.55 20.88 -0.07
CA VAL A 624 -15.65 20.10 -0.67
C VAL A 624 -16.69 21.04 -1.26
N VAL A 625 -17.13 20.73 -2.47
CA VAL A 625 -18.36 21.29 -3.05
C VAL A 625 -19.37 20.16 -3.14
N PHE A 626 -20.60 20.39 -2.75
CA PHE A 626 -21.59 19.34 -2.73
C PHE A 626 -22.97 19.81 -3.22
N THR A 627 -23.75 18.84 -3.62
CA THR A 627 -25.19 18.95 -3.82
C THR A 627 -25.87 17.73 -3.24
N ASP A 628 -26.99 17.95 -2.53
CA ASP A 628 -27.86 16.89 -2.02
C ASP A 628 -29.24 17.10 -2.63
N ILE A 629 -29.86 16.02 -3.10
CA ILE A 629 -31.17 16.03 -3.74
C ILE A 629 -31.98 14.87 -3.17
N GLY A 630 -33.17 15.15 -2.67
CA GLY A 630 -34.01 14.07 -2.16
C GLY A 630 -35.12 14.52 -1.24
N ARG A 631 -35.81 13.55 -0.71
CA ARG A 631 -36.84 13.70 0.33
C ARG A 631 -37.29 12.37 0.90
N ALA A 632 -38.08 12.39 1.99
CA ALA A 632 -39.01 11.34 2.35
C ALA A 632 -40.44 11.72 1.94
N TRP A 633 -41.29 10.75 1.64
CA TRP A 633 -42.66 10.96 1.19
C TRP A 633 -43.58 9.76 1.51
N LYS A 634 -44.80 9.80 1.02
CA LYS A 634 -45.86 8.79 1.22
C LYS A 634 -46.24 8.65 2.69
N GLN A 635 -46.58 9.76 3.29
CA GLN A 635 -47.18 9.77 4.60
C GLN A 635 -48.72 9.67 4.39
N ASN A 636 -49.31 8.64 4.99
CA ASN A 636 -50.76 8.34 4.77
C ASN A 636 -51.71 9.32 5.48
N GLY A 637 -51.36 10.59 5.56
CA GLY A 637 -52.15 11.64 6.21
C GLY A 637 -52.26 11.50 7.74
N ARG A 638 -51.35 10.74 8.33
CA ARG A 638 -51.34 10.44 9.75
C ARG A 638 -50.59 11.47 10.60
N ASP A 639 -49.64 12.21 9.97
CA ASP A 639 -48.98 13.33 10.64
C ASP A 639 -49.52 14.67 10.09
N PRO A 640 -50.35 15.37 10.87
CA PRO A 640 -50.95 16.64 10.46
C PRO A 640 -49.96 17.80 10.39
N SER A 641 -48.78 17.71 10.93
CA SER A 641 -47.74 18.76 10.78
C SER A 641 -47.25 18.91 9.35
N TYR A 642 -47.47 17.90 8.51
CA TYR A 642 -47.13 17.92 7.09
C TYR A 642 -48.35 18.09 6.18
N THR A 643 -48.97 19.24 6.25
CA THR A 643 -50.18 19.57 5.47
C THR A 643 -49.95 19.72 3.95
N ARG A 644 -48.69 19.68 3.52
CA ARG A 644 -48.35 19.77 2.09
C ARG A 644 -48.20 18.40 1.46
N ASP A 645 -48.80 18.27 0.30
CA ASP A 645 -48.92 17.12 -0.60
C ASP A 645 -47.70 16.18 -0.63
N ASN A 646 -47.59 15.32 0.37
CA ASN A 646 -46.50 14.36 0.54
C ASN A 646 -46.71 13.05 -0.22
N LYS A 647 -47.70 12.98 -1.11
CA LYS A 647 -48.08 11.72 -1.77
C LYS A 647 -47.10 11.30 -2.84
N ASP A 648 -46.51 12.25 -3.57
CA ASP A 648 -45.71 11.97 -4.75
C ASP A 648 -44.26 12.47 -4.63
N PHE A 649 -43.29 11.66 -5.06
CA PHE A 649 -41.88 12.04 -5.07
C PHE A 649 -41.60 13.32 -5.90
N GLY A 650 -42.28 13.52 -7.01
CA GLY A 650 -42.00 14.61 -7.95
C GLY A 650 -42.40 16.03 -7.48
N ARG A 651 -43.20 16.13 -6.40
CA ARG A 651 -43.59 17.42 -5.84
C ARG A 651 -42.73 17.76 -4.63
N ASN A 652 -42.15 18.99 -4.61
CA ASN A 652 -41.38 19.53 -3.48
C ASN A 652 -40.12 18.68 -3.14
N ILE A 653 -39.31 18.29 -4.13
CA ILE A 653 -38.02 17.67 -3.91
C ILE A 653 -37.08 18.69 -3.26
N GLY A 654 -36.50 18.32 -2.12
CA GLY A 654 -35.44 19.11 -1.52
C GLY A 654 -34.17 19.03 -2.37
N THR A 655 -33.65 20.18 -2.75
CA THR A 655 -32.40 20.32 -3.48
C THR A 655 -31.53 21.32 -2.74
N THR A 656 -30.27 20.99 -2.54
CA THR A 656 -29.32 21.86 -1.86
C THR A 656 -28.03 21.95 -2.63
N ALA A 657 -27.35 23.07 -2.48
CA ALA A 657 -25.97 23.26 -2.89
C ALA A 657 -25.17 23.76 -1.70
N GLY A 658 -23.88 23.41 -1.62
CA GLY A 658 -23.07 23.84 -0.50
C GLY A 658 -21.58 23.67 -0.71
N VAL A 659 -20.86 24.22 0.24
CA VAL A 659 -19.41 24.14 0.34
C VAL A 659 -19.00 23.62 1.70
N GLY A 660 -17.86 22.98 1.77
CA GLY A 660 -17.35 22.46 3.04
C GLY A 660 -15.83 22.52 3.14
N LEU A 661 -15.37 22.72 4.36
CA LEU A 661 -13.96 22.63 4.73
C LEU A 661 -13.73 21.32 5.49
N ARG A 662 -12.62 20.68 5.21
CA ARG A 662 -12.16 19.47 5.90
C ARG A 662 -10.80 19.74 6.51
N LEU A 663 -10.65 19.49 7.80
CA LEU A 663 -9.37 19.61 8.50
C LEU A 663 -9.00 18.25 9.07
N ASN A 664 -7.94 17.64 8.54
CA ASN A 664 -7.38 16.41 9.10
C ASN A 664 -6.60 16.74 10.36
N THR A 665 -7.08 16.32 11.51
CA THR A 665 -6.45 16.55 12.80
C THR A 665 -5.99 15.21 13.41
N PRO A 666 -5.08 15.23 14.40
CA PRO A 666 -4.67 14.01 15.10
C PRO A 666 -5.82 13.25 15.79
N ILE A 667 -6.92 13.95 16.09
CA ILE A 667 -8.12 13.37 16.71
C ILE A 667 -9.19 12.95 15.69
N GLY A 668 -8.88 13.05 14.38
CA GLY A 668 -9.78 12.72 13.27
C GLY A 668 -10.10 13.94 12.39
N PRO A 669 -10.74 13.70 11.23
CA PRO A 669 -11.12 14.79 10.33
C PRO A 669 -12.27 15.60 10.89
N LEU A 670 -12.11 16.93 10.93
CA LEU A 670 -13.16 17.89 11.24
C LEU A 670 -13.84 18.35 9.95
N ARG A 671 -15.16 18.45 9.98
CA ARG A 671 -16.00 18.81 8.84
C ARG A 671 -16.82 20.06 9.17
N PHE A 672 -16.70 21.07 8.31
CA PHE A 672 -17.49 22.30 8.34
C PHE A 672 -18.25 22.41 7.06
N ASP A 673 -19.59 22.27 7.08
CA ASP A 673 -20.43 22.33 5.90
C ASP A 673 -21.40 23.52 5.98
N PHE A 674 -21.51 24.25 4.87
CA PHE A 674 -22.47 25.31 4.67
C PHE A 674 -23.38 24.88 3.50
N GLY A 675 -24.65 24.66 3.82
CA GLY A 675 -25.65 24.21 2.84
C GLY A 675 -26.79 25.21 2.68
N TRP A 676 -27.21 25.41 1.45
CA TRP A 676 -28.33 26.28 1.09
C TRP A 676 -29.39 25.48 0.35
N PRO A 677 -30.68 25.58 0.71
CA PRO A 677 -31.75 25.13 -0.14
C PRO A 677 -31.74 25.84 -1.49
N VAL A 678 -31.89 25.12 -2.60
CA VAL A 678 -31.91 25.65 -3.96
C VAL A 678 -33.20 25.20 -4.65
N GLY A 679 -33.89 26.10 -5.34
CA GLY A 679 -35.11 25.76 -6.06
C GLY A 679 -36.38 26.08 -5.28
N ASN A 680 -37.33 25.13 -5.17
CA ASN A 680 -38.58 25.36 -4.45
C ASN A 680 -38.30 25.69 -2.98
N LYS A 681 -38.54 26.94 -2.63
CA LYS A 681 -38.43 27.43 -1.26
C LYS A 681 -39.61 26.89 -0.47
N MET A 682 -39.35 25.78 0.24
CA MET A 682 -40.26 25.30 1.26
C MET A 682 -39.78 25.93 2.56
N ASP A 683 -40.55 26.71 3.24
CA ASP A 683 -40.45 27.35 4.57
C ASP A 683 -39.07 27.37 5.32
N ASP A 684 -37.99 26.94 4.70
CA ASP A 684 -36.62 26.85 5.25
C ASP A 684 -35.64 27.59 4.30
N ASP A 685 -35.66 28.94 4.38
CA ASP A 685 -35.01 29.84 3.42
C ASP A 685 -33.52 30.15 3.79
N GLY A 686 -32.98 29.54 4.83
CA GLY A 686 -31.70 29.94 5.41
C GLY A 686 -30.54 29.00 5.09
N MET A 687 -29.33 29.57 5.12
CA MET A 687 -28.11 28.79 5.20
C MET A 687 -28.08 27.98 6.50
N LYS A 688 -27.83 26.69 6.39
CA LYS A 688 -27.54 25.86 7.58
C LYS A 688 -26.05 25.59 7.66
N PHE A 689 -25.53 25.71 8.87
CA PHE A 689 -24.14 25.38 9.19
C PHE A 689 -24.06 24.11 10.02
N TYR A 690 -23.13 23.23 9.62
CA TYR A 690 -22.86 21.99 10.33
C TYR A 690 -21.37 21.87 10.61
N PHE A 691 -21.03 21.60 11.87
CA PHE A 691 -19.70 21.25 12.30
C PHE A 691 -19.74 19.85 12.88
N ASN A 692 -19.01 18.92 12.30
CA ASN A 692 -19.00 17.52 12.74
C ASN A 692 -17.58 16.94 12.69
N MET A 693 -17.36 15.85 13.42
CA MET A 693 -16.18 15.03 13.31
C MET A 693 -16.45 13.83 12.39
N GLY A 694 -15.49 13.49 11.53
CA GLY A 694 -15.62 12.44 10.52
C GLY A 694 -16.00 12.94 9.14
N GLN A 695 -16.08 12.00 8.17
CA GLN A 695 -16.54 12.29 6.81
C GLN A 695 -18.07 12.18 6.71
N SER A 696 -18.66 12.81 5.67
CA SER A 696 -20.11 12.76 5.44
C SER A 696 -20.59 11.36 5.03
N PHE A 697 -19.76 10.61 4.31
CA PHE A 697 -19.99 9.20 3.94
C PHE A 697 -18.72 8.55 3.37
#